data_0453c965cc4323dd4a6f67eb61b2f0e7
#
_entry.id   0453c965cc4323dd4a6f67eb61b2f0e7
#
_cell.length_a   1.000
_cell.length_b   1.000
_cell.length_c   1.000
_cell.angle_alpha   90.00
_cell.angle_beta   90.00
_cell.angle_gamma   90.00
#
_symmetry.space_group_name_H-M   'P 1'
#
loop_
_entity.id
_entity.type
_entity.pdbx_description
1 polymer ?
#
loop_
_entity_poly.entity_id
_entity_poly.type
_entity_poly.pdbx_seq_one_letter_code
_entity_poly.pdbx_strand_id
1 'polypeptide(L)'
;MARKTKYANYYICFDIETSKVKLPDGTYFQIVYLVCSQLVNGTTHEIEEKRFFRTIKEFLDYLSSDTIYKCLDIKKKTRLLVFAHNLDYEITFINRELKSNMLVDEEQIDDWGESRSCGVYRDTHAPLSIRLEKLPHIDFRCTYALSNKSLAEIGKEVGLEKLEYEYEKIRLPFHELTKQDYDYNERDVDITRLYIKHLCEERGYTLENIRLSKTSMVVDNRLKHTEKYYPTKTKNGYNNDQQRKCTNRFLYHKHDYKFYLRQTQSYYGGTTTCHPNYTNKLIRKIYSVDIKSSYPHVMCCYRIPQYDITSTVLRVDNPNDYYQTHLRGTNHFTLNKRDNHNTDNVKGFYGLFTFKNIRLKRSENGELYLPTLSISKSEIGFKNVDAFNGKLISADTITFSFNNIGLDCVNLMYEYDEIICEELNYTTKLSFLPLNEMTNVLEGFAKKETLPKDTLEYNLSKEDVNSQYGLKVQKMIKNKFMLNEGVLDVLDYYTKTKPKPLSDEEWEQIKEDVYNRHMDLTRENYGLQSNNKNLMKRWDIFSDGTYITDLARYQLLDMVVRLTDLGFSVVYTDTDSIKFTVDEWQFDEPSLEEEGEITQFILDYFDEYNEEIIKYNSELVQFQNIKEWLNLNEEQYRKICKLGIFEIETGVKDENFKKITEIKPLPYFKTLGAKKYAYIEENKNGELKVKTTISGCNKTSLPKAIVNHQKKTGFYLHESLNICFSGGNVFHPDVSGRTTSSYEQRSDDELPTHFYEQELIEGEYHMNKEICYPLDQKGGLVIESCAYTLNMTDNDYSFINMEIKKPRLILTIEGELREMTEEEKKKYLRN
;
A
#
# COMPACT_ATOMS: atom_id res chain seq x y z
N MET A 1 -16.49 -0.12 -32.37
CA MET A 1 -16.61 0.58 -31.07
C MET A 1 -17.47 -0.30 -30.17
N ALA A 2 -16.95 -0.77 -29.04
CA ALA A 2 -17.77 -1.51 -28.08
C ALA A 2 -18.92 -0.60 -27.62
N ARG A 3 -20.12 -1.14 -27.57
CA ARG A 3 -21.32 -0.38 -27.19
C ARG A 3 -21.24 -0.06 -25.71
N LYS A 4 -21.30 1.22 -25.32
CA LYS A 4 -21.23 1.64 -23.92
C LYS A 4 -22.39 1.01 -23.15
N THR A 5 -22.12 0.27 -22.08
CA THR A 5 -23.12 -0.29 -21.20
C THR A 5 -23.99 0.82 -20.62
N LYS A 6 -25.29 0.66 -20.64
CA LYS A 6 -26.26 1.57 -20.04
C LYS A 6 -26.76 1.01 -18.72
N TYR A 7 -26.97 1.88 -17.74
CA TYR A 7 -27.45 1.50 -16.42
C TYR A 7 -28.87 2.05 -16.17
N ALA A 8 -29.60 1.35 -15.34
CA ALA A 8 -30.89 1.81 -14.83
C ALA A 8 -30.69 3.04 -13.91
N ASN A 9 -31.77 3.80 -13.71
CA ASN A 9 -31.75 4.92 -12.74
C ASN A 9 -32.02 4.44 -11.30
N TYR A 10 -31.75 3.18 -11.02
CA TYR A 10 -31.85 2.54 -9.74
C TYR A 10 -30.58 1.76 -9.47
N TYR A 11 -30.30 1.50 -8.20
CA TYR A 11 -29.22 0.61 -7.79
C TYR A 11 -29.59 -0.12 -6.51
N ILE A 12 -28.89 -1.18 -6.21
CA ILE A 12 -29.03 -1.91 -4.96
C ILE A 12 -27.74 -1.78 -4.15
N CYS A 13 -27.87 -1.58 -2.84
CA CYS A 13 -26.82 -1.87 -1.88
C CYS A 13 -27.24 -3.11 -1.08
N PHE A 14 -26.31 -4.04 -0.84
CA PHE A 14 -26.56 -5.24 -0.06
C PHE A 14 -25.34 -5.64 0.76
N ASP A 15 -25.61 -6.43 1.78
CA ASP A 15 -24.61 -7.02 2.66
C ASP A 15 -25.07 -8.39 3.15
N ILE A 16 -24.13 -9.29 3.44
CA ILE A 16 -24.38 -10.69 3.81
C ILE A 16 -23.79 -10.99 5.17
N GLU A 17 -24.61 -11.47 6.09
CA GLU A 17 -24.16 -11.95 7.38
C GLU A 17 -24.04 -13.47 7.42
N THR A 18 -22.93 -13.95 7.98
CA THR A 18 -22.62 -15.36 8.05
C THR A 18 -22.26 -15.81 9.46
N SER A 19 -22.56 -17.06 9.76
CA SER A 19 -22.04 -17.73 10.94
C SER A 19 -20.94 -18.72 10.59
N LYS A 20 -19.92 -18.76 11.43
CA LYS A 20 -18.85 -19.76 11.34
C LYS A 20 -19.25 -20.98 12.16
N VAL A 21 -19.38 -22.11 11.49
CA VAL A 21 -19.59 -23.41 12.14
C VAL A 21 -18.25 -24.13 12.14
N LYS A 22 -17.78 -24.50 13.34
CA LYS A 22 -16.53 -25.25 13.49
C LYS A 22 -16.77 -26.71 13.12
N LEU A 23 -15.97 -27.23 12.21
CA LEU A 23 -15.98 -28.62 11.82
C LEU A 23 -15.18 -29.49 12.79
N PRO A 24 -15.40 -30.83 12.82
CA PRO A 24 -14.67 -31.72 13.71
C PRO A 24 -13.13 -31.70 13.54
N ASP A 25 -12.63 -31.36 12.32
CA ASP A 25 -11.20 -31.21 12.02
C ASP A 25 -10.59 -29.87 12.49
N GLY A 26 -11.44 -29.01 13.06
CA GLY A 26 -11.04 -27.68 13.49
C GLY A 26 -11.13 -26.60 12.40
N THR A 27 -11.45 -26.95 11.16
CA THR A 27 -11.74 -25.97 10.11
C THR A 27 -13.10 -25.31 10.32
N TYR A 28 -13.35 -24.19 9.62
CA TYR A 28 -14.60 -23.46 9.78
C TYR A 28 -15.33 -23.41 8.44
N PHE A 29 -16.64 -23.63 8.51
CA PHE A 29 -17.57 -23.44 7.41
C PHE A 29 -18.44 -22.20 7.64
N GLN A 30 -18.69 -21.41 6.61
CA GLN A 30 -19.53 -20.22 6.70
C GLN A 30 -20.90 -20.44 6.07
N ILE A 31 -21.94 -20.15 6.83
CA ILE A 31 -23.34 -20.25 6.41
C ILE A 31 -23.94 -18.85 6.45
N VAL A 32 -24.56 -18.43 5.33
CA VAL A 32 -25.34 -17.19 5.27
C VAL A 32 -26.63 -17.37 6.06
N TYR A 33 -26.91 -16.46 6.96
CA TYR A 33 -28.14 -16.48 7.76
C TYR A 33 -29.01 -15.23 7.58
N LEU A 34 -28.45 -14.16 7.02
CA LEU A 34 -29.16 -12.91 6.76
C LEU A 34 -28.54 -12.18 5.58
N VAL A 35 -29.36 -11.61 4.73
CA VAL A 35 -28.97 -10.66 3.68
C VAL A 35 -29.88 -9.45 3.78
N CYS A 36 -29.33 -8.27 3.90
CA CYS A 36 -30.05 -7.02 3.76
C CYS A 36 -29.85 -6.46 2.36
N SER A 37 -30.90 -5.97 1.75
CA SER A 37 -30.90 -5.35 0.43
C SER A 37 -31.76 -4.09 0.42
N GLN A 38 -31.22 -3.01 -0.13
CA GLN A 38 -31.93 -1.74 -0.33
C GLN A 38 -31.93 -1.39 -1.81
N LEU A 39 -33.11 -1.32 -2.42
CA LEU A 39 -33.31 -0.75 -3.75
C LEU A 39 -33.40 0.77 -3.60
N VAL A 40 -32.58 1.49 -4.32
CA VAL A 40 -32.38 2.93 -4.16
C VAL A 40 -32.57 3.66 -5.48
N ASN A 41 -33.24 4.79 -5.43
CA ASN A 41 -33.39 5.69 -6.58
C ASN A 41 -32.05 6.36 -6.89
N GLY A 42 -31.57 6.27 -8.12
CA GLY A 42 -30.27 6.77 -8.54
C GLY A 42 -30.15 8.30 -8.66
N THR A 43 -31.28 9.02 -8.59
CA THR A 43 -31.29 10.48 -8.64
C THR A 43 -31.42 11.10 -7.24
N THR A 44 -32.33 10.57 -6.43
CA THR A 44 -32.60 11.11 -5.07
C THR A 44 -31.78 10.45 -3.98
N HIS A 45 -31.26 9.26 -4.26
CA HIS A 45 -30.61 8.36 -3.31
C HIS A 45 -31.49 7.93 -2.12
N GLU A 46 -32.82 8.05 -2.30
CA GLU A 46 -33.82 7.57 -1.35
C GLU A 46 -34.07 6.09 -1.53
N ILE A 47 -34.37 5.40 -0.42
CA ILE A 47 -34.69 3.97 -0.42
C ILE A 47 -36.11 3.78 -0.94
N GLU A 48 -36.28 3.10 -2.06
CA GLU A 48 -37.60 2.71 -2.62
C GLU A 48 -38.13 1.45 -1.97
N GLU A 49 -37.25 0.50 -1.69
CA GLU A 49 -37.60 -0.76 -1.06
C GLU A 49 -36.43 -1.31 -0.23
N LYS A 50 -36.74 -1.82 0.95
CA LYS A 50 -35.81 -2.54 1.81
C LYS A 50 -36.33 -3.95 2.06
N ARG A 51 -35.46 -4.94 1.91
CA ARG A 51 -35.79 -6.35 2.15
C ARG A 51 -34.68 -7.07 2.91
N PHE A 52 -35.13 -8.04 3.69
CA PHE A 52 -34.24 -8.99 4.35
C PHE A 52 -34.54 -10.40 3.85
N PHE A 53 -33.50 -11.17 3.63
CA PHE A 53 -33.59 -12.56 3.16
C PHE A 53 -32.81 -13.45 4.12
N ARG A 54 -33.23 -14.68 4.26
CA ARG A 54 -32.62 -15.67 5.15
C ARG A 54 -31.60 -16.54 4.40
N THR A 55 -31.64 -16.54 3.09
CA THR A 55 -30.78 -17.31 2.21
C THR A 55 -30.36 -16.50 0.99
N ILE A 56 -29.22 -16.88 0.41
CA ILE A 56 -28.76 -16.28 -0.86
C ILE A 56 -29.77 -16.55 -1.97
N LYS A 57 -30.40 -17.73 -1.98
CA LYS A 57 -31.38 -18.07 -3.01
C LYS A 57 -32.54 -17.08 -3.03
N GLU A 58 -33.13 -16.76 -1.88
CA GLU A 58 -34.20 -15.75 -1.79
C GLU A 58 -33.77 -14.39 -2.33
N PHE A 59 -32.53 -13.96 -2.03
CA PHE A 59 -31.98 -12.71 -2.57
C PHE A 59 -31.82 -12.78 -4.09
N LEU A 60 -31.34 -13.88 -4.65
CA LEU A 60 -31.20 -14.06 -6.11
C LEU A 60 -32.55 -14.15 -6.83
N ASP A 61 -33.56 -14.81 -6.21
CA ASP A 61 -34.92 -14.81 -6.70
C ASP A 61 -35.51 -13.39 -6.73
N TYR A 62 -35.17 -12.54 -5.72
CA TYR A 62 -35.55 -11.13 -5.73
C TYR A 62 -34.86 -10.37 -6.85
N LEU A 63 -33.58 -10.57 -7.09
CA LEU A 63 -32.84 -9.94 -8.20
C LEU A 63 -33.41 -10.30 -9.58
N SER A 64 -34.11 -11.42 -9.66
CA SER A 64 -34.81 -11.93 -10.86
C SER A 64 -36.30 -11.63 -10.85
N SER A 65 -36.82 -10.86 -9.91
CA SER A 65 -38.23 -10.56 -9.76
C SER A 65 -38.74 -9.47 -10.68
N ASP A 66 -40.04 -9.42 -10.87
CA ASP A 66 -40.74 -8.36 -11.62
C ASP A 66 -40.46 -6.96 -11.07
N THR A 67 -40.22 -6.83 -9.78
CA THR A 67 -39.84 -5.56 -9.14
C THR A 67 -38.56 -5.01 -9.74
N ILE A 68 -37.54 -5.86 -9.86
CA ILE A 68 -36.27 -5.48 -10.44
C ILE A 68 -36.39 -5.26 -11.95
N TYR A 69 -37.09 -6.13 -12.67
CA TYR A 69 -37.29 -5.93 -14.11
C TYR A 69 -38.05 -4.64 -14.46
N LYS A 70 -38.94 -4.14 -13.60
CA LYS A 70 -39.62 -2.85 -13.77
C LYS A 70 -38.67 -1.66 -13.68
N CYS A 71 -37.54 -1.79 -12.99
CA CYS A 71 -36.50 -0.75 -12.91
C CYS A 71 -35.65 -0.66 -14.17
N LEU A 72 -35.72 -1.64 -15.07
CA LEU A 72 -34.87 -1.77 -16.26
C LEU A 72 -35.58 -1.27 -17.52
N ASP A 73 -34.86 -0.63 -18.40
CA ASP A 73 -35.29 -0.39 -19.79
C ASP A 73 -34.81 -1.56 -20.66
N ILE A 74 -35.69 -2.55 -20.81
CA ILE A 74 -35.40 -3.80 -21.55
C ILE A 74 -35.04 -3.50 -23.01
N LYS A 75 -35.67 -2.49 -23.63
CA LYS A 75 -35.40 -2.11 -25.02
C LYS A 75 -33.98 -1.53 -25.20
N LYS A 76 -33.51 -0.82 -24.20
CA LYS A 76 -32.15 -0.28 -24.18
C LYS A 76 -31.11 -1.22 -23.56
N LYS A 77 -31.57 -2.40 -23.07
CA LYS A 77 -30.72 -3.38 -22.39
C LYS A 77 -29.93 -2.76 -21.23
N THR A 78 -30.62 -1.99 -20.37
CA THR A 78 -29.99 -1.38 -19.21
C THR A 78 -29.71 -2.45 -18.14
N ARG A 79 -28.62 -2.25 -17.40
CA ARG A 79 -28.25 -3.10 -16.24
C ARG A 79 -28.49 -2.38 -14.93
N LEU A 80 -28.77 -3.15 -13.90
CA LEU A 80 -28.86 -2.64 -12.53
C LEU A 80 -27.50 -2.78 -11.87
N LEU A 81 -27.02 -1.71 -11.23
CA LEU A 81 -25.84 -1.76 -10.39
C LEU A 81 -26.20 -2.33 -9.03
N VAL A 82 -25.41 -3.28 -8.54
CA VAL A 82 -25.58 -3.90 -7.22
C VAL A 82 -24.26 -3.77 -6.47
N PHE A 83 -24.25 -2.97 -5.41
CA PHE A 83 -23.07 -2.64 -4.65
C PHE A 83 -22.98 -3.45 -3.36
N ALA A 84 -21.80 -4.01 -3.10
CA ALA A 84 -21.39 -4.54 -1.81
C ALA A 84 -20.08 -3.93 -1.36
N HIS A 85 -19.83 -3.93 -0.06
CA HIS A 85 -18.53 -3.57 0.47
C HIS A 85 -17.70 -4.85 0.62
N ASN A 86 -16.51 -4.91 -0.05
CA ASN A 86 -15.68 -6.10 -0.14
C ASN A 86 -16.32 -7.27 -0.91
N LEU A 87 -16.75 -6.99 -2.14
CA LEU A 87 -17.49 -7.92 -3.02
C LEU A 87 -16.86 -9.33 -3.16
N ASP A 88 -15.57 -9.53 -2.91
CA ASP A 88 -14.92 -10.84 -2.96
C ASP A 88 -15.57 -11.84 -1.99
N TYR A 89 -15.99 -11.32 -0.84
CA TYR A 89 -16.69 -12.13 0.15
C TYR A 89 -18.10 -12.52 -0.28
N GLU A 90 -18.90 -11.54 -0.66
CA GLU A 90 -20.32 -11.74 -1.02
C GLU A 90 -20.47 -12.57 -2.31
N ILE A 91 -19.58 -12.32 -3.29
CA ILE A 91 -19.68 -13.02 -4.58
C ILE A 91 -19.37 -14.51 -4.46
N THR A 92 -18.61 -14.92 -3.47
CA THR A 92 -18.33 -16.33 -3.20
C THR A 92 -19.61 -17.10 -2.91
N PHE A 93 -20.53 -16.53 -2.12
CA PHE A 93 -21.82 -17.15 -1.81
C PHE A 93 -22.80 -17.10 -2.99
N ILE A 94 -22.78 -16.00 -3.74
CA ILE A 94 -23.61 -15.84 -4.95
C ILE A 94 -23.20 -16.83 -6.04
N ASN A 95 -21.93 -16.97 -6.31
CA ASN A 95 -21.40 -17.91 -7.31
C ASN A 95 -21.73 -19.36 -6.95
N ARG A 96 -21.60 -19.67 -5.67
CA ARG A 96 -21.94 -20.96 -5.11
C ARG A 96 -23.39 -21.35 -5.41
N GLU A 97 -24.32 -20.44 -5.17
CA GLU A 97 -25.75 -20.68 -5.42
C GLU A 97 -26.08 -20.77 -6.93
N LEU A 98 -25.49 -19.88 -7.72
CA LEU A 98 -25.78 -19.79 -9.15
C LEU A 98 -25.03 -20.82 -10.00
N LYS A 99 -23.95 -21.41 -9.51
CA LYS A 99 -23.05 -22.27 -10.29
C LYS A 99 -22.64 -21.63 -11.61
N SER A 100 -22.20 -20.39 -11.53
CA SER A 100 -21.82 -19.62 -12.72
C SER A 100 -20.35 -19.77 -13.01
N ASN A 101 -20.01 -20.10 -14.24
CA ASN A 101 -18.61 -20.07 -14.70
C ASN A 101 -18.18 -18.63 -14.89
N MET A 102 -17.11 -18.23 -14.22
CA MET A 102 -16.56 -16.89 -14.37
C MET A 102 -15.40 -16.90 -15.36
N LEU A 103 -15.58 -16.20 -16.48
CA LEU A 103 -14.49 -15.89 -17.41
C LEU A 103 -14.06 -14.45 -17.20
N VAL A 104 -12.74 -14.25 -17.05
CA VAL A 104 -12.15 -12.90 -16.95
C VAL A 104 -11.71 -12.47 -18.35
N ASP A 105 -12.65 -12.05 -19.18
CA ASP A 105 -12.33 -11.51 -20.49
C ASP A 105 -13.15 -10.25 -20.79
N GLU A 106 -12.45 -9.09 -20.85
CA GLU A 106 -13.07 -7.82 -21.17
C GLU A 106 -13.63 -7.74 -22.61
N GLU A 107 -13.14 -8.58 -23.52
CA GLU A 107 -13.53 -8.56 -24.94
C GLU A 107 -14.83 -9.32 -25.22
N GLN A 108 -15.34 -10.13 -24.26
CA GLN A 108 -16.51 -10.98 -24.45
C GLN A 108 -17.78 -10.49 -23.74
N ILE A 109 -17.80 -9.26 -23.27
CA ILE A 109 -19.01 -8.64 -22.70
C ILE A 109 -19.88 -8.17 -23.86
N ASP A 110 -20.58 -9.09 -24.43
CA ASP A 110 -21.54 -8.78 -25.46
C ASP A 110 -22.95 -8.54 -24.91
N ASP A 111 -23.84 -8.35 -25.80
CA ASP A 111 -25.22 -7.98 -25.55
C ASP A 111 -25.89 -8.79 -24.45
N TRP A 112 -26.70 -8.10 -23.71
CA TRP A 112 -27.64 -8.62 -22.73
C TRP A 112 -28.40 -9.86 -23.27
N GLY A 113 -28.11 -11.05 -22.73
CA GLY A 113 -28.66 -12.30 -23.20
C GLY A 113 -27.67 -13.25 -23.90
N GLU A 114 -26.51 -12.79 -24.33
CA GLU A 114 -25.43 -13.61 -24.89
C GLU A 114 -24.15 -13.54 -24.06
N SER A 115 -24.17 -12.78 -22.95
CA SER A 115 -23.01 -12.56 -22.12
C SER A 115 -22.62 -13.78 -21.31
N ARG A 116 -21.37 -14.20 -21.42
CA ARG A 116 -20.76 -15.10 -20.47
C ARG A 116 -20.49 -14.37 -19.16
N SER A 117 -20.38 -15.13 -18.07
CA SER A 117 -19.92 -14.55 -16.80
C SER A 117 -18.55 -13.94 -16.96
N CYS A 118 -18.37 -12.71 -16.48
CA CYS A 118 -17.11 -11.99 -16.58
C CYS A 118 -16.85 -11.14 -15.34
N GLY A 119 -15.59 -10.94 -15.02
CA GLY A 119 -15.17 -10.11 -13.91
C GLY A 119 -14.00 -9.21 -14.27
N VAL A 120 -13.99 -8.02 -13.70
CA VAL A 120 -12.84 -7.11 -13.68
C VAL A 120 -12.23 -7.18 -12.31
N TYR A 121 -10.98 -7.62 -12.23
CA TYR A 121 -10.24 -7.80 -10.98
C TYR A 121 -9.04 -6.86 -10.91
N ARG A 122 -8.72 -6.39 -9.72
CA ARG A 122 -7.46 -5.70 -9.44
C ARG A 122 -6.32 -6.71 -9.22
N ASP A 123 -6.61 -7.75 -8.46
CA ASP A 123 -5.78 -8.93 -8.20
C ASP A 123 -6.70 -10.15 -8.00
N THR A 124 -6.16 -11.31 -7.67
CA THR A 124 -6.91 -12.57 -7.55
C THR A 124 -8.07 -12.54 -6.56
N HIS A 125 -8.01 -11.66 -5.54
CA HIS A 125 -8.99 -11.57 -4.46
C HIS A 125 -9.62 -10.16 -4.35
N ALA A 126 -9.59 -9.37 -5.41
CA ALA A 126 -10.13 -8.02 -5.38
C ALA A 126 -10.98 -7.73 -6.63
N PRO A 127 -12.18 -8.30 -6.71
CA PRO A 127 -13.10 -8.01 -7.79
C PRO A 127 -13.56 -6.55 -7.73
N LEU A 128 -13.55 -5.89 -8.87
CA LEU A 128 -14.04 -4.53 -9.04
C LEU A 128 -15.47 -4.52 -9.56
N SER A 129 -15.77 -5.44 -10.47
CA SER A 129 -17.07 -5.63 -11.10
C SER A 129 -17.21 -7.07 -11.55
N ILE A 130 -18.38 -7.65 -11.30
CA ILE A 130 -18.71 -9.02 -11.73
C ILE A 130 -20.07 -9.03 -12.38
N ARG A 131 -20.15 -9.73 -13.52
CA ARG A 131 -21.36 -9.98 -14.26
C ARG A 131 -21.51 -11.48 -14.46
N LEU A 132 -22.67 -12.00 -14.15
CA LEU A 132 -22.95 -13.41 -14.20
C LEU A 132 -23.91 -13.71 -15.35
N GLU A 133 -23.66 -14.78 -16.10
CA GLU A 133 -24.50 -15.16 -17.24
C GLU A 133 -25.96 -15.45 -16.84
N LYS A 134 -26.15 -15.97 -15.62
CA LYS A 134 -27.49 -16.26 -15.08
C LYS A 134 -28.24 -15.03 -14.58
N LEU A 135 -27.53 -13.89 -14.43
CA LEU A 135 -28.07 -12.58 -14.06
C LEU A 135 -27.55 -11.50 -15.01
N PRO A 136 -27.81 -11.61 -16.32
CA PRO A 136 -27.18 -10.73 -17.33
C PRO A 136 -27.58 -9.26 -17.17
N HIS A 137 -28.65 -8.97 -16.48
CA HIS A 137 -29.15 -7.63 -16.18
C HIS A 137 -28.54 -7.00 -14.92
N ILE A 138 -27.66 -7.72 -14.21
CA ILE A 138 -27.00 -7.25 -12.99
C ILE A 138 -25.52 -7.00 -13.25
N ASP A 139 -24.98 -5.96 -12.62
CA ASP A 139 -23.54 -5.67 -12.57
C ASP A 139 -23.17 -5.44 -11.09
N PHE A 140 -22.56 -6.43 -10.49
CA PHE A 140 -22.08 -6.35 -9.11
C PHE A 140 -20.83 -5.47 -9.03
N ARG A 141 -20.74 -4.59 -8.03
CA ARG A 141 -19.67 -3.61 -7.85
C ARG A 141 -19.15 -3.60 -6.43
N CYS A 142 -17.85 -3.41 -6.32
CA CYS A 142 -17.15 -3.36 -5.03
C CYS A 142 -16.95 -1.91 -4.57
N THR A 143 -17.50 -1.52 -3.42
CA THR A 143 -17.26 -0.18 -2.85
C THR A 143 -15.93 -0.10 -2.11
N TYR A 144 -15.40 -1.21 -1.58
CA TYR A 144 -14.03 -1.25 -1.06
C TYR A 144 -13.00 -0.82 -2.12
N ALA A 145 -13.19 -1.24 -3.37
CA ALA A 145 -12.31 -0.84 -4.47
C ALA A 145 -12.36 0.67 -4.79
N LEU A 146 -13.45 1.34 -4.44
CA LEU A 146 -13.61 2.79 -4.59
C LEU A 146 -12.96 3.58 -3.44
N SER A 147 -12.90 3.01 -2.24
CA SER A 147 -12.40 3.69 -1.03
C SER A 147 -11.02 3.23 -0.59
N ASN A 148 -10.70 1.93 -0.70
CA ASN A 148 -9.60 1.23 -0.01
C ASN A 148 -9.64 1.42 1.52
N LYS A 149 -10.83 1.55 2.10
CA LYS A 149 -11.08 1.76 3.54
C LYS A 149 -12.02 0.69 4.05
N SER A 150 -11.93 0.36 5.32
CA SER A 150 -12.90 -0.49 5.99
C SER A 150 -14.27 0.20 6.05
N LEU A 151 -15.34 -0.58 6.16
CA LEU A 151 -16.69 -0.05 6.29
C LEU A 151 -16.84 0.85 7.53
N ALA A 152 -16.16 0.51 8.63
CA ALA A 152 -16.12 1.33 9.84
C ALA A 152 -15.47 2.70 9.63
N GLU A 153 -14.41 2.79 8.82
CA GLU A 153 -13.80 4.06 8.45
C GLU A 153 -14.71 4.89 7.56
N ILE A 154 -15.36 4.26 6.58
CA ILE A 154 -16.35 4.92 5.72
C ILE A 154 -17.52 5.42 6.56
N GLY A 155 -18.02 4.62 7.51
CA GLY A 155 -19.10 4.99 8.40
C GLY A 155 -18.83 6.29 9.15
N LYS A 156 -17.62 6.45 9.69
CA LYS A 156 -17.19 7.70 10.33
C LYS A 156 -17.20 8.89 9.38
N GLU A 157 -16.74 8.67 8.13
CA GLU A 157 -16.66 9.73 7.11
C GLU A 157 -18.03 10.20 6.60
N VAL A 158 -18.99 9.29 6.52
CA VAL A 158 -20.37 9.61 6.09
C VAL A 158 -21.28 9.97 7.27
N GLY A 159 -20.74 10.02 8.50
CA GLY A 159 -21.48 10.40 9.71
C GLY A 159 -22.42 9.32 10.25
N LEU A 160 -22.21 8.07 9.90
CA LEU A 160 -23.00 6.92 10.35
C LEU A 160 -22.08 5.79 10.84
N GLU A 161 -21.74 5.77 12.11
CA GLU A 161 -20.83 4.77 12.66
C GLU A 161 -21.39 3.33 12.60
N LYS A 162 -20.50 2.39 12.32
CA LYS A 162 -20.80 0.96 12.35
C LYS A 162 -21.16 0.52 13.76
N LEU A 163 -22.14 -0.37 13.89
CA LEU A 163 -22.57 -0.90 15.18
C LEU A 163 -21.59 -1.95 15.70
N GLU A 164 -21.52 -2.11 17.02
CA GLU A 164 -20.84 -3.23 17.67
C GLU A 164 -21.72 -4.49 17.58
N TYR A 165 -21.09 -5.65 17.36
CA TYR A 165 -21.80 -6.89 17.14
C TYR A 165 -21.08 -8.11 17.68
N GLU A 166 -21.84 -9.08 18.20
CA GLU A 166 -21.33 -10.35 18.72
C GLU A 166 -21.20 -11.39 17.62
N TYR A 167 -20.03 -11.45 16.98
CA TYR A 167 -19.76 -12.40 15.89
C TYR A 167 -19.63 -13.85 16.34
N GLU A 168 -19.36 -14.11 17.61
CA GLU A 168 -19.12 -15.47 18.13
C GLU A 168 -20.44 -16.28 18.26
N LYS A 169 -21.58 -15.62 18.31
CA LYS A 169 -22.88 -16.26 18.40
C LYS A 169 -23.26 -16.90 17.07
N ILE A 170 -23.47 -18.21 17.07
CA ILE A 170 -23.89 -18.94 15.87
C ILE A 170 -25.36 -18.63 15.57
N ARG A 171 -25.59 -18.12 14.38
CA ARG A 171 -26.91 -17.83 13.81
C ARG A 171 -27.07 -18.63 12.51
N LEU A 172 -28.20 -19.28 12.35
CA LEU A 172 -28.47 -20.11 11.18
C LEU A 172 -29.76 -19.61 10.48
N PRO A 173 -29.96 -19.92 9.19
CA PRO A 173 -31.08 -19.42 8.42
C PRO A 173 -32.45 -19.67 9.05
N PHE A 174 -32.57 -20.71 9.86
CA PHE A 174 -33.84 -21.14 10.52
C PHE A 174 -33.96 -20.68 11.98
N HIS A 175 -32.92 -20.00 12.53
CA HIS A 175 -33.00 -19.43 13.87
C HIS A 175 -33.83 -18.14 13.85
N GLU A 176 -34.55 -17.87 14.94
CA GLU A 176 -35.12 -16.53 15.14
C GLU A 176 -33.97 -15.53 15.36
N LEU A 177 -34.05 -14.43 14.64
CA LEU A 177 -33.09 -13.33 14.76
C LEU A 177 -33.65 -12.24 15.63
N THR A 178 -32.77 -11.59 16.38
CA THR A 178 -33.12 -10.44 17.21
C THR A 178 -33.18 -9.17 16.38
N LYS A 179 -33.81 -8.13 16.90
CA LYS A 179 -33.79 -6.79 16.27
C LYS A 179 -32.36 -6.31 16.03
N GLN A 180 -31.43 -6.58 16.94
CA GLN A 180 -30.02 -6.18 16.81
C GLN A 180 -29.37 -6.83 15.59
N ASP A 181 -29.71 -8.09 15.24
CA ASP A 181 -29.18 -8.78 14.05
C ASP A 181 -29.61 -8.06 12.77
N TYR A 182 -30.86 -7.63 12.68
CA TYR A 182 -31.37 -6.86 11.55
C TYR A 182 -30.79 -5.45 11.50
N ASP A 183 -30.78 -4.74 12.62
CA ASP A 183 -30.27 -3.36 12.71
C ASP A 183 -28.77 -3.30 12.35
N TYR A 184 -28.00 -4.34 12.69
CA TYR A 184 -26.58 -4.43 12.36
C TYR A 184 -26.35 -4.58 10.86
N ASN A 185 -27.00 -5.54 10.21
CA ASN A 185 -26.86 -5.80 8.77
C ASN A 185 -27.41 -4.61 7.95
N GLU A 186 -28.53 -4.00 8.39
CA GLU A 186 -29.06 -2.79 7.78
C GLU A 186 -28.07 -1.61 7.87
N ARG A 187 -27.38 -1.44 9.00
CA ARG A 187 -26.41 -0.39 9.21
C ARG A 187 -25.24 -0.48 8.21
N ASP A 188 -24.77 -1.67 7.92
CA ASP A 188 -23.67 -1.89 6.97
C ASP A 188 -24.11 -1.54 5.54
N VAL A 189 -25.34 -1.86 5.18
CA VAL A 189 -25.94 -1.46 3.89
C VAL A 189 -26.16 0.05 3.81
N ASP A 190 -26.62 0.69 4.89
CA ASP A 190 -26.81 2.15 4.94
C ASP A 190 -25.49 2.91 4.77
N ILE A 191 -24.42 2.47 5.40
CA ILE A 191 -23.09 3.06 5.21
C ILE A 191 -22.67 2.98 3.75
N THR A 192 -22.85 1.82 3.12
CA THR A 192 -22.55 1.61 1.70
C THR A 192 -23.38 2.54 0.80
N ARG A 193 -24.67 2.68 1.05
CA ARG A 193 -25.58 3.57 0.32
C ARG A 193 -25.18 5.05 0.47
N LEU A 194 -24.93 5.49 1.69
CA LEU A 194 -24.50 6.86 1.96
C LEU A 194 -23.17 7.19 1.30
N TYR A 195 -22.25 6.23 1.24
CA TYR A 195 -20.99 6.41 0.53
C TYR A 195 -21.19 6.61 -0.98
N ILE A 196 -22.06 5.81 -1.62
CA ILE A 196 -22.40 5.98 -3.05
C ILE A 196 -23.09 7.32 -3.28
N LYS A 197 -24.05 7.69 -2.45
CA LYS A 197 -24.70 9.02 -2.48
C LYS A 197 -23.66 10.14 -2.45
N HIS A 198 -22.75 10.06 -1.51
CA HIS A 198 -21.71 11.08 -1.31
C HIS A 198 -20.76 11.20 -2.50
N LEU A 199 -20.35 10.07 -3.09
CA LEU A 199 -19.56 10.07 -4.31
C LEU A 199 -20.29 10.73 -5.48
N CYS A 200 -21.60 10.52 -5.61
CA CYS A 200 -22.41 11.14 -6.65
C CYS A 200 -22.53 12.65 -6.43
N GLU A 201 -22.79 13.10 -5.21
CA GLU A 201 -22.97 14.51 -4.86
C GLU A 201 -21.65 15.29 -4.96
N GLU A 202 -20.58 14.80 -4.32
CA GLU A 202 -19.28 15.50 -4.23
C GLU A 202 -18.45 15.43 -5.51
N ARG A 203 -18.47 14.28 -6.17
CA ARG A 203 -17.66 14.05 -7.38
C ARG A 203 -18.44 14.23 -8.67
N GLY A 204 -19.77 14.45 -8.59
CA GLY A 204 -20.65 14.59 -9.75
C GLY A 204 -20.71 13.33 -10.60
N TYR A 205 -20.66 12.16 -9.98
CA TYR A 205 -20.90 10.90 -10.65
C TYR A 205 -22.38 10.65 -10.84
N THR A 206 -22.70 9.87 -11.85
CA THR A 206 -23.99 9.26 -12.08
C THR A 206 -23.79 7.74 -12.13
N LEU A 207 -24.86 6.97 -12.05
CA LEU A 207 -24.79 5.52 -12.15
C LEU A 207 -24.16 5.05 -13.49
N GLU A 208 -24.26 5.86 -14.56
CA GLU A 208 -23.67 5.55 -15.86
C GLU A 208 -22.15 5.74 -15.92
N ASN A 209 -21.60 6.58 -15.06
CA ASN A 209 -20.17 6.96 -15.13
C ASN A 209 -19.39 6.70 -13.86
N ILE A 210 -20.02 6.19 -12.78
CA ILE A 210 -19.32 5.80 -11.57
C ILE A 210 -18.21 4.78 -11.88
N ARG A 211 -17.05 5.02 -11.32
CA ARG A 211 -15.84 4.25 -11.65
C ARG A 211 -15.78 2.92 -10.89
N LEU A 212 -14.87 2.06 -11.33
CA LEU A 212 -14.65 0.74 -10.71
C LEU A 212 -13.66 0.79 -9.57
N SER A 213 -12.80 1.78 -9.54
CA SER A 213 -11.74 1.88 -8.54
C SER A 213 -11.39 3.31 -8.23
N LYS A 214 -10.83 3.52 -7.05
CA LYS A 214 -10.27 4.79 -6.59
C LYS A 214 -9.29 5.40 -7.60
N THR A 215 -8.38 4.59 -8.14
CA THR A 215 -7.42 5.05 -9.15
C THR A 215 -8.10 5.61 -10.40
N SER A 216 -9.23 5.02 -10.82
CA SER A 216 -10.00 5.51 -11.96
C SER A 216 -10.67 6.86 -11.65
N MET A 217 -11.08 7.11 -10.41
CA MET A 217 -11.63 8.40 -9.97
C MET A 217 -10.55 9.50 -9.99
N VAL A 218 -9.33 9.17 -9.62
CA VAL A 218 -8.20 10.11 -9.70
C VAL A 218 -7.92 10.53 -11.15
N VAL A 219 -7.99 9.57 -12.09
CA VAL A 219 -7.86 9.88 -13.53
C VAL A 219 -8.96 10.82 -13.99
N ASP A 220 -10.21 10.60 -13.57
CA ASP A 220 -11.32 11.49 -13.92
C ASP A 220 -11.14 12.90 -13.38
N ASN A 221 -10.68 13.02 -12.14
CA ASN A 221 -10.43 14.32 -11.53
C ASN A 221 -9.36 15.08 -12.33
N ARG A 222 -8.28 14.39 -12.72
CA ARG A 222 -7.25 14.96 -13.60
C ARG A 222 -7.80 15.40 -14.94
N LEU A 223 -8.70 14.62 -15.55
CA LEU A 223 -9.34 14.99 -16.82
C LEU A 223 -10.25 16.21 -16.66
N LYS A 224 -11.06 16.26 -15.62
CA LYS A 224 -11.93 17.42 -15.31
C LYS A 224 -11.09 18.69 -15.10
N HIS A 225 -10.00 18.61 -14.34
CA HIS A 225 -9.05 19.71 -14.17
C HIS A 225 -8.50 20.17 -15.51
N THR A 226 -8.04 19.22 -16.35
CA THR A 226 -7.51 19.53 -17.68
C THR A 226 -8.55 20.22 -18.56
N GLU A 227 -9.79 19.75 -18.58
CA GLU A 227 -10.86 20.37 -19.33
C GLU A 227 -11.20 21.80 -18.83
N LYS A 228 -11.14 22.01 -17.52
CA LYS A 228 -11.44 23.30 -16.90
C LYS A 228 -10.40 24.37 -17.23
N TYR A 229 -9.12 24.05 -17.03
CA TYR A 229 -8.02 25.02 -17.13
C TYR A 229 -7.26 24.96 -18.45
N TYR A 230 -7.32 23.85 -19.17
CA TYR A 230 -6.65 23.61 -20.46
C TYR A 230 -7.62 23.06 -21.52
N PRO A 231 -8.68 23.76 -21.88
CA PRO A 231 -9.72 23.23 -22.77
C PRO A 231 -9.15 22.88 -24.16
N THR A 232 -9.47 21.69 -24.65
CA THR A 232 -9.00 21.17 -25.95
C THR A 232 -9.69 21.79 -27.14
N LYS A 233 -10.91 22.30 -26.96
CA LYS A 233 -11.73 22.88 -28.01
C LYS A 233 -11.85 24.39 -27.85
N THR A 234 -11.20 25.12 -28.68
CA THR A 234 -11.51 26.54 -28.88
C THR A 234 -12.58 26.70 -30.01
N LYS A 235 -13.20 27.90 -30.14
CA LYS A 235 -14.15 28.20 -31.20
C LYS A 235 -13.60 27.91 -32.61
N ASN A 236 -12.28 27.81 -32.76
CA ASN A 236 -11.56 27.64 -34.02
C ASN A 236 -10.88 26.27 -34.22
N GLY A 237 -11.19 25.26 -33.39
CA GLY A 237 -10.61 23.92 -33.52
C GLY A 237 -9.79 23.48 -32.30
N TYR A 238 -9.00 22.43 -32.44
CA TYR A 238 -8.20 21.90 -31.36
C TYR A 238 -7.02 22.81 -31.05
N ASN A 239 -6.96 23.33 -29.83
CA ASN A 239 -5.76 23.96 -29.33
C ASN A 239 -5.24 23.13 -28.18
N ASN A 240 -4.05 22.49 -28.31
CA ASN A 240 -3.05 22.58 -27.27
C ASN A 240 -1.86 21.68 -27.47
N ASP A 241 -0.73 22.31 -27.58
CA ASP A 241 0.58 21.71 -27.55
C ASP A 241 0.80 20.85 -26.27
N GLN A 242 0.20 21.21 -25.14
CA GLN A 242 0.41 20.50 -23.90
C GLN A 242 -0.39 19.19 -23.78
N GLN A 243 -1.65 19.17 -24.20
CA GLN A 243 -2.41 17.92 -24.28
C GLN A 243 -1.87 17.02 -25.39
N ARG A 244 -1.40 17.62 -26.50
CA ARG A 244 -0.70 16.90 -27.56
C ARG A 244 0.58 16.24 -27.01
N LYS A 245 1.33 16.93 -26.14
CA LYS A 245 2.50 16.38 -25.48
C LYS A 245 2.13 15.23 -24.56
N CYS A 246 1.06 15.33 -23.76
CA CYS A 246 0.57 14.22 -22.95
C CYS A 246 0.13 13.03 -23.81
N THR A 247 -0.61 13.26 -24.90
CA THR A 247 -1.12 12.20 -25.77
C THR A 247 -0.01 11.53 -26.57
N ASN A 248 0.99 12.28 -27.00
CA ASN A 248 2.08 11.78 -27.83
C ASN A 248 3.14 11.00 -27.03
N ARG A 249 3.22 11.18 -25.71
CA ARG A 249 4.10 10.40 -24.82
C ARG A 249 3.83 8.89 -24.87
N PHE A 250 2.63 8.53 -25.27
CA PHE A 250 2.17 7.16 -25.37
C PHE A 250 2.91 6.24 -26.33
N LEU A 251 3.38 6.78 -27.43
CA LEU A 251 3.78 5.97 -28.57
C LEU A 251 5.21 5.42 -28.41
N TYR A 252 5.93 5.91 -27.41
CA TYR A 252 7.34 5.56 -27.23
C TYR A 252 7.54 4.09 -26.83
N HIS A 253 6.74 3.57 -25.92
CA HIS A 253 6.89 2.19 -25.44
C HIS A 253 6.44 1.12 -26.44
N LYS A 254 5.91 1.54 -27.60
CA LYS A 254 5.38 0.65 -28.60
C LYS A 254 6.40 -0.30 -29.19
N HIS A 255 7.68 0.03 -29.15
CA HIS A 255 8.68 -0.62 -29.95
C HIS A 255 9.86 -1.24 -29.20
N ASP A 256 10.01 -1.05 -27.89
CA ASP A 256 11.16 -1.61 -27.15
C ASP A 256 10.76 -2.18 -25.78
N TYR A 257 10.38 -3.46 -25.82
CA TYR A 257 10.05 -4.23 -24.63
C TYR A 257 11.26 -4.40 -23.69
N LYS A 258 12.48 -4.55 -24.23
CA LYS A 258 13.70 -4.68 -23.42
C LYS A 258 13.95 -3.41 -22.61
N PHE A 259 13.80 -2.27 -23.23
CA PHE A 259 13.93 -0.99 -22.53
C PHE A 259 12.85 -0.81 -21.44
N TYR A 260 11.59 -1.19 -21.73
CA TYR A 260 10.54 -1.21 -20.71
C TYR A 260 10.88 -2.13 -19.52
N LEU A 261 11.41 -3.34 -19.79
CA LEU A 261 11.87 -4.23 -18.72
C LEU A 261 12.95 -3.56 -17.88
N ARG A 262 13.94 -2.92 -18.51
CA ARG A 262 15.01 -2.20 -17.81
C ARG A 262 14.44 -1.10 -16.91
N GLN A 263 13.45 -0.35 -17.39
CA GLN A 263 12.74 0.65 -16.57
C GLN A 263 12.02 0.02 -15.38
N THR A 264 11.37 -1.13 -15.55
CA THR A 264 10.67 -1.81 -14.45
C THR A 264 11.61 -2.41 -13.42
N GLN A 265 12.75 -2.90 -13.84
CA GLN A 265 13.82 -3.40 -12.95
C GLN A 265 14.47 -2.26 -12.16
N SER A 266 14.59 -1.08 -12.76
CA SER A 266 15.11 0.14 -12.12
C SER A 266 14.11 0.82 -11.18
N TYR A 267 12.89 0.28 -10.99
CA TYR A 267 11.89 0.85 -10.09
C TYR A 267 12.05 0.31 -8.67
N TYR A 268 12.41 1.16 -7.73
CA TYR A 268 12.65 0.79 -6.33
C TYR A 268 11.55 1.24 -5.37
N GLY A 269 10.67 2.17 -5.76
CA GLY A 269 9.65 2.73 -4.87
C GLY A 269 10.24 3.56 -3.71
N GLY A 270 9.47 3.71 -2.64
CA GLY A 270 9.91 4.39 -1.41
C GLY A 270 10.87 3.52 -0.60
N THR A 271 11.85 4.14 0.03
CA THR A 271 12.81 3.44 0.91
C THR A 271 12.23 3.29 2.30
N THR A 272 12.13 2.04 2.75
CA THR A 272 11.86 1.75 4.17
C THR A 272 13.00 0.89 4.68
N THR A 273 13.72 1.37 5.67
CA THR A 273 14.87 0.67 6.23
C THR A 273 15.12 1.07 7.68
N CYS A 274 15.80 0.22 8.40
CA CYS A 274 16.25 0.45 9.77
C CYS A 274 17.76 0.27 9.86
N HIS A 275 18.34 0.96 10.82
CA HIS A 275 19.78 0.90 11.05
C HIS A 275 20.14 -0.40 11.77
N PRO A 276 21.15 -1.16 11.32
CA PRO A 276 21.52 -2.44 11.93
C PRO A 276 21.83 -2.34 13.43
N ASN A 277 22.57 -1.30 13.84
CA ASN A 277 22.99 -1.13 15.23
C ASN A 277 21.85 -0.78 16.19
N TYR A 278 20.72 -0.26 15.71
CA TYR A 278 19.60 0.19 16.54
C TYR A 278 18.36 -0.72 16.44
N THR A 279 18.37 -1.70 15.56
CA THR A 279 17.26 -2.64 15.41
C THR A 279 17.15 -3.55 16.62
N ASN A 280 15.92 -3.78 17.07
CA ASN A 280 15.58 -4.54 18.29
C ASN A 280 16.12 -3.95 19.60
N LYS A 281 16.61 -2.70 19.59
CA LYS A 281 16.98 -1.96 20.78
C LYS A 281 15.91 -0.93 21.13
N LEU A 282 15.72 -0.70 22.42
CA LEU A 282 14.89 0.40 22.91
C LEU A 282 15.71 1.70 22.83
N ILE A 283 15.31 2.60 21.97
CA ILE A 283 16.00 3.85 21.70
C ILE A 283 15.30 4.99 22.44
N ARG A 284 16.07 5.83 23.12
CA ARG A 284 15.57 6.99 23.84
C ARG A 284 15.61 8.23 22.96
N LYS A 285 14.75 9.19 23.25
CA LYS A 285 14.82 10.57 22.71
C LYS A 285 14.90 10.62 21.18
N ILE A 286 13.89 10.12 20.49
CA ILE A 286 13.83 10.10 19.03
C ILE A 286 13.13 11.34 18.48
N TYR A 287 13.76 12.01 17.55
CA TYR A 287 13.13 12.97 16.64
C TYR A 287 12.63 12.28 15.37
N SER A 288 11.57 12.80 14.82
CA SER A 288 11.04 12.37 13.51
C SER A 288 10.75 13.59 12.67
N VAL A 289 11.23 13.55 11.43
CA VAL A 289 10.89 14.55 10.41
C VAL A 289 10.26 13.85 9.21
N ASP A 290 9.31 14.50 8.55
CA ASP A 290 8.57 13.99 7.40
C ASP A 290 8.62 14.98 6.24
N ILE A 291 8.77 14.49 5.01
CA ILE A 291 8.73 15.34 3.81
C ILE A 291 7.28 15.57 3.43
N LYS A 292 6.80 16.80 3.55
CA LYS A 292 5.43 17.17 3.24
C LYS A 292 5.05 16.87 1.81
N SER A 293 4.32 15.76 1.60
CA SER A 293 3.87 15.29 0.28
C SER A 293 5.04 15.11 -0.72
N SER A 294 5.98 14.25 -0.40
CA SER A 294 7.24 14.03 -1.11
C SER A 294 7.07 13.78 -2.62
N TYR A 295 6.27 12.80 -3.04
CA TYR A 295 6.05 12.54 -4.48
C TYR A 295 5.38 13.70 -5.22
N PRO A 296 4.31 14.33 -4.69
CA PRO A 296 3.75 15.57 -5.24
C PRO A 296 4.77 16.69 -5.39
N HIS A 297 5.67 16.86 -4.41
CA HIS A 297 6.76 17.82 -4.49
C HIS A 297 7.64 17.57 -5.72
N VAL A 298 8.11 16.33 -5.89
CA VAL A 298 8.93 15.98 -7.05
C VAL A 298 8.18 16.21 -8.36
N MET A 299 6.90 15.82 -8.42
CA MET A 299 6.06 16.00 -9.62
C MET A 299 5.91 17.47 -10.02
N CYS A 300 5.88 18.38 -9.04
CA CYS A 300 5.65 19.80 -9.29
C CYS A 300 6.93 20.63 -9.40
N CYS A 301 8.02 20.20 -8.75
CA CYS A 301 9.19 21.07 -8.56
C CYS A 301 10.45 20.58 -9.28
N TYR A 302 10.45 19.37 -9.86
CA TYR A 302 11.62 18.79 -10.52
C TYR A 302 11.40 18.58 -12.01
N ARG A 303 12.47 18.71 -12.77
CA ARG A 303 12.52 18.29 -14.16
C ARG A 303 12.84 16.80 -14.22
N ILE A 304 12.26 16.12 -15.18
CA ILE A 304 12.38 14.66 -15.34
C ILE A 304 12.91 14.38 -16.75
N PRO A 305 13.91 13.47 -16.89
CA PRO A 305 14.35 13.00 -18.21
C PRO A 305 13.23 12.42 -19.02
N GLN A 306 13.10 12.85 -20.28
CA GLN A 306 11.99 12.50 -21.12
C GLN A 306 12.32 11.32 -22.02
N TYR A 307 11.42 10.33 -22.04
CA TYR A 307 11.50 9.12 -22.86
C TYR A 307 10.22 8.95 -23.70
N ASP A 308 9.70 10.02 -24.20
CA ASP A 308 8.52 10.04 -25.09
C ASP A 308 8.92 10.09 -26.57
N ILE A 309 7.94 10.06 -27.47
CA ILE A 309 8.20 10.12 -28.92
C ILE A 309 8.89 11.41 -29.38
N THR A 310 8.89 12.43 -28.54
CA THR A 310 9.55 13.72 -28.86
C THR A 310 11.01 13.73 -28.41
N SER A 311 11.46 12.68 -27.74
CA SER A 311 12.84 12.49 -27.29
C SER A 311 13.53 11.41 -28.10
N THR A 312 14.83 11.58 -28.31
CA THR A 312 15.68 10.55 -28.89
C THR A 312 16.31 9.74 -27.76
N VAL A 313 16.01 8.44 -27.74
CA VAL A 313 16.68 7.50 -26.83
C VAL A 313 17.78 6.81 -27.60
N LEU A 314 18.97 6.93 -27.07
CA LEU A 314 20.18 6.40 -27.69
C LEU A 314 20.66 5.18 -26.90
N ARG A 315 20.81 4.08 -27.60
CA ARG A 315 21.49 2.88 -27.06
C ARG A 315 22.97 2.99 -27.31
N VAL A 316 23.77 2.64 -26.34
CA VAL A 316 25.23 2.71 -26.43
C VAL A 316 25.78 1.32 -26.75
N ASP A 317 26.60 1.21 -27.79
CA ASP A 317 27.22 -0.05 -28.21
C ASP A 317 28.33 -0.51 -27.26
N ASN A 318 29.15 0.44 -26.74
CA ASN A 318 30.17 0.18 -25.73
C ASN A 318 29.79 0.87 -24.41
N PRO A 319 28.84 0.33 -23.64
CA PRO A 319 28.23 1.01 -22.51
C PRO A 319 29.23 1.31 -21.39
N ASN A 320 30.17 0.39 -21.11
CA ASN A 320 31.14 0.61 -20.05
C ASN A 320 32.11 1.73 -20.37
N ASP A 321 32.71 1.73 -21.58
CA ASP A 321 33.64 2.78 -21.99
C ASP A 321 32.96 4.16 -21.98
N TYR A 322 31.75 4.26 -22.50
CA TYR A 322 30.97 5.48 -22.52
C TYR A 322 30.66 5.96 -21.10
N TYR A 323 30.25 5.06 -20.21
CA TYR A 323 29.96 5.39 -18.81
C TYR A 323 31.22 5.92 -18.09
N GLN A 324 32.35 5.19 -18.20
CA GLN A 324 33.60 5.56 -17.52
C GLN A 324 34.11 6.92 -17.99
N THR A 325 33.99 7.23 -19.28
CA THR A 325 34.55 8.45 -19.87
C THR A 325 33.67 9.70 -19.77
N HIS A 326 32.31 9.50 -19.76
CA HIS A 326 31.38 10.63 -19.88
C HIS A 326 30.42 10.80 -18.69
N LEU A 327 30.14 9.74 -17.92
CA LEU A 327 29.06 9.76 -16.93
C LEU A 327 29.51 9.50 -15.50
N ARG A 328 30.63 8.80 -15.31
CA ARG A 328 31.14 8.47 -13.97
C ARG A 328 31.48 9.73 -13.19
N GLY A 329 31.07 9.80 -11.92
CA GLY A 329 31.34 10.92 -11.01
C GLY A 329 30.47 12.15 -11.22
N THR A 330 29.51 12.09 -12.16
CA THR A 330 28.53 13.17 -12.35
C THR A 330 27.38 13.02 -11.36
N ASN A 331 27.11 14.05 -10.57
CA ASN A 331 25.91 14.10 -9.75
C ASN A 331 24.74 14.63 -10.60
N HIS A 332 23.80 13.77 -10.90
CA HIS A 332 22.67 14.09 -11.79
C HIS A 332 21.50 14.76 -11.07
N PHE A 333 21.42 14.64 -9.75
CA PHE A 333 20.32 15.21 -8.98
C PHE A 333 20.26 16.74 -9.11
N THR A 334 21.42 17.41 -9.11
CA THR A 334 21.50 18.85 -9.26
C THR A 334 21.02 19.37 -10.61
N LEU A 335 21.10 18.55 -11.67
CA LEU A 335 20.60 18.88 -13.01
C LEU A 335 19.07 19.02 -13.04
N ASN A 336 18.37 18.35 -12.16
CA ASN A 336 16.91 18.31 -12.16
C ASN A 336 16.28 19.53 -11.49
N LYS A 337 17.02 20.23 -10.64
CA LYS A 337 16.57 21.47 -9.97
C LYS A 337 16.90 22.75 -10.77
N ARG A 338 18.05 22.81 -11.42
CA ARG A 338 18.57 24.06 -12.04
C ARG A 338 18.89 23.85 -13.52
N ASP A 339 18.80 24.92 -14.33
CA ASP A 339 19.34 24.94 -15.68
C ASP A 339 20.87 24.98 -15.61
N ASN A 340 21.48 23.83 -15.42
CA ASN A 340 22.91 23.75 -15.69
C ASN A 340 23.11 23.53 -17.18
N HIS A 341 23.72 24.50 -17.83
CA HIS A 341 24.23 24.40 -19.19
C HIS A 341 25.43 23.45 -19.26
N ASN A 342 25.27 22.23 -18.76
CA ASN A 342 26.34 21.26 -18.88
C ASN A 342 26.45 20.81 -20.34
N THR A 343 27.63 20.85 -20.87
CA THR A 343 27.98 20.58 -22.26
C THR A 343 27.73 19.14 -22.71
N ASP A 344 27.54 18.23 -21.76
CA ASP A 344 27.20 16.86 -22.07
C ASP A 344 25.68 16.72 -22.34
N ASN A 345 25.37 16.24 -23.54
CA ASN A 345 23.99 16.11 -24.01
C ASN A 345 23.13 15.09 -23.25
N VAL A 346 23.71 14.32 -22.30
CA VAL A 346 22.99 13.30 -21.54
C VAL A 346 22.21 13.95 -20.40
N LYS A 347 20.88 13.81 -20.41
CA LYS A 347 19.98 14.35 -19.36
C LYS A 347 19.44 13.28 -18.43
N GLY A 348 19.48 12.03 -18.85
CA GLY A 348 19.11 10.89 -18.05
C GLY A 348 19.44 9.59 -18.76
N PHE A 349 19.62 8.53 -18.00
CA PHE A 349 19.89 7.19 -18.54
C PHE A 349 19.24 6.10 -17.69
N TYR A 350 19.17 4.91 -18.28
CA TYR A 350 18.92 3.63 -17.61
C TYR A 350 20.07 2.69 -17.98
N GLY A 351 20.61 2.01 -16.97
CA GLY A 351 21.72 1.09 -17.17
C GLY A 351 21.63 -0.14 -16.28
N LEU A 352 22.39 -1.15 -16.66
CA LEU A 352 22.70 -2.33 -15.87
C LEU A 352 24.13 -2.19 -15.37
N PHE A 353 24.31 -2.26 -14.05
CA PHE A 353 25.57 -1.97 -13.39
C PHE A 353 26.00 -3.12 -12.50
N THR A 354 27.21 -3.63 -12.73
CA THR A 354 27.85 -4.61 -11.85
C THR A 354 28.87 -3.90 -10.98
N PHE A 355 28.71 -4.06 -9.68
CA PHE A 355 29.57 -3.49 -8.65
C PHE A 355 30.55 -4.56 -8.14
N LYS A 356 31.80 -4.15 -7.89
CA LYS A 356 32.81 -4.96 -7.24
C LYS A 356 33.18 -4.37 -5.87
N ASN A 357 33.22 -5.26 -4.87
CA ASN A 357 33.54 -4.91 -3.49
C ASN A 357 32.68 -3.73 -2.97
N ILE A 358 31.37 -3.80 -3.26
CA ILE A 358 30.44 -2.79 -2.77
C ILE A 358 30.19 -2.98 -1.29
N ARG A 359 30.20 -1.88 -0.54
CA ARG A 359 29.96 -1.88 0.88
C ARG A 359 29.27 -0.60 1.33
N LEU A 360 28.51 -0.68 2.40
CA LEU A 360 27.85 0.45 3.02
C LEU A 360 28.89 1.44 3.55
N LYS A 361 28.71 2.72 3.25
CA LYS A 361 29.61 3.79 3.73
C LYS A 361 29.48 4.01 5.22
N ARG A 362 30.50 4.64 5.78
CA ARG A 362 30.53 5.23 7.11
C ARG A 362 30.74 6.74 7.01
N SER A 363 30.14 7.47 7.95
CA SER A 363 30.42 8.90 8.12
C SER A 363 31.87 9.13 8.60
N GLU A 364 32.30 10.37 8.63
CA GLU A 364 33.62 10.75 9.19
C GLU A 364 33.75 10.34 10.67
N ASN A 365 32.64 10.31 11.40
CA ASN A 365 32.58 9.89 12.80
C ASN A 365 32.54 8.36 12.96
N GLY A 366 32.61 7.60 11.86
CA GLY A 366 32.57 6.13 11.86
C GLY A 366 31.18 5.51 11.93
N GLU A 367 30.10 6.34 12.01
CA GLU A 367 28.72 5.85 12.00
C GLU A 367 28.39 5.21 10.64
N LEU A 368 27.72 4.08 10.68
CA LEU A 368 27.30 3.37 9.48
C LEU A 368 26.09 4.08 8.87
N TYR A 369 26.04 4.26 7.54
CA TYR A 369 24.84 4.76 6.89
C TYR A 369 23.75 3.67 6.82
N LEU A 370 22.55 4.05 6.41
CA LEU A 370 21.42 3.14 6.30
C LEU A 370 21.53 2.22 5.07
N PRO A 371 21.33 0.91 5.20
CA PRO A 371 21.26 0.00 4.07
C PRO A 371 19.97 0.21 3.27
N THR A 372 20.10 0.55 1.99
CA THR A 372 18.96 0.94 1.15
C THR A 372 18.70 0.02 -0.03
N LEU A 373 19.73 -0.65 -0.54
CA LEU A 373 19.61 -1.55 -1.68
C LEU A 373 18.96 -2.88 -1.30
N SER A 374 17.84 -3.20 -1.91
CA SER A 374 17.18 -4.48 -1.69
C SER A 374 17.83 -5.58 -2.54
N ILE A 375 18.29 -6.66 -1.92
CA ILE A 375 18.90 -7.79 -2.63
C ILE A 375 17.91 -8.44 -3.59
N SER A 376 16.62 -8.47 -3.26
CA SER A 376 15.57 -8.99 -4.14
C SER A 376 15.45 -8.24 -5.49
N LYS A 377 16.13 -7.10 -5.62
CA LYS A 377 16.21 -6.32 -6.86
C LYS A 377 17.52 -6.54 -7.62
N SER A 378 18.44 -7.32 -7.06
CA SER A 378 19.66 -7.70 -7.80
C SER A 378 19.31 -8.57 -8.98
N GLU A 379 20.09 -8.42 -10.04
CA GLU A 379 20.04 -9.31 -11.19
C GLU A 379 21.01 -10.50 -10.97
N ILE A 380 20.96 -11.49 -11.83
CA ILE A 380 21.77 -12.71 -11.71
C ILE A 380 23.25 -12.37 -11.64
N GLY A 381 23.99 -12.99 -10.72
CA GLY A 381 25.45 -12.90 -10.66
C GLY A 381 26.00 -12.18 -9.43
N PHE A 382 25.51 -12.49 -8.24
CA PHE A 382 26.10 -12.01 -6.99
C PHE A 382 27.07 -13.03 -6.37
N LYS A 383 28.04 -12.52 -5.60
CA LYS A 383 29.00 -13.31 -4.82
C LYS A 383 29.23 -12.69 -3.46
N ASN A 384 29.32 -13.54 -2.42
CA ASN A 384 29.61 -13.19 -1.05
C ASN A 384 28.84 -11.94 -0.61
N VAL A 385 27.50 -12.07 -0.52
CA VAL A 385 26.62 -10.98 -0.20
C VAL A 385 26.29 -10.99 1.30
N ASP A 386 26.60 -9.89 1.95
CA ASP A 386 26.18 -9.59 3.31
C ASP A 386 24.94 -8.70 3.28
N ALA A 387 23.94 -9.04 4.07
CA ALA A 387 22.65 -8.38 4.06
C ALA A 387 22.03 -8.26 5.45
N PHE A 388 21.34 -7.15 5.65
CA PHE A 388 20.52 -6.91 6.82
C PHE A 388 19.08 -6.58 6.42
N ASN A 389 18.09 -7.32 6.91
CA ASN A 389 16.69 -7.15 6.55
C ASN A 389 16.41 -7.18 5.03
N GLY A 390 17.11 -8.04 4.30
CA GLY A 390 17.03 -8.09 2.83
C GLY A 390 17.63 -6.86 2.14
N LYS A 391 18.38 -6.03 2.88
CA LYS A 391 19.13 -4.89 2.37
C LYS A 391 20.61 -5.18 2.37
N LEU A 392 21.27 -4.79 1.29
CA LEU A 392 22.70 -5.00 1.08
C LEU A 392 23.53 -4.25 2.14
N ILE A 393 24.46 -4.95 2.77
CA ILE A 393 25.53 -4.37 3.57
C ILE A 393 26.82 -4.34 2.74
N SER A 394 27.22 -5.50 2.19
CA SER A 394 28.36 -5.63 1.29
C SER A 394 28.22 -6.78 0.31
N ALA A 395 28.98 -6.76 -0.76
CA ALA A 395 29.12 -7.87 -1.69
C ALA A 395 30.43 -7.77 -2.48
N ASP A 396 31.07 -8.91 -2.76
CA ASP A 396 32.23 -8.97 -3.67
C ASP A 396 31.79 -8.61 -5.10
N THR A 397 30.63 -9.10 -5.52
CA THR A 397 30.05 -8.78 -6.82
C THR A 397 28.53 -8.81 -6.75
N ILE A 398 27.89 -7.78 -7.27
CA ILE A 398 26.42 -7.74 -7.37
C ILE A 398 26.00 -6.81 -8.52
N THR A 399 24.89 -7.17 -9.20
CA THR A 399 24.41 -6.46 -10.38
C THR A 399 23.01 -5.88 -10.14
N PHE A 400 22.82 -4.61 -10.48
CA PHE A 400 21.55 -3.91 -10.35
C PHE A 400 21.22 -3.06 -11.58
N SER A 401 19.93 -2.84 -11.81
CA SER A 401 19.44 -1.87 -12.78
C SER A 401 19.11 -0.54 -12.10
N PHE A 402 19.63 0.55 -12.65
CA PHE A 402 19.35 1.91 -12.17
C PHE A 402 19.09 2.90 -13.31
N ASN A 403 18.31 3.94 -13.00
CA ASN A 403 18.44 5.19 -13.72
C ASN A 403 19.55 6.05 -13.06
N ASN A 404 19.89 7.17 -13.67
CA ASN A 404 20.96 8.05 -13.15
C ASN A 404 20.72 8.53 -11.72
N ILE A 405 19.49 8.85 -11.32
CA ILE A 405 19.18 9.28 -9.94
C ILE A 405 19.25 8.11 -8.95
N GLY A 406 18.79 6.92 -9.40
CA GLY A 406 18.95 5.70 -8.61
C GLY A 406 20.42 5.38 -8.33
N LEU A 407 21.29 5.61 -9.31
CA LEU A 407 22.73 5.46 -9.13
C LEU A 407 23.32 6.54 -8.19
N ASP A 408 22.84 7.77 -8.26
CA ASP A 408 23.22 8.81 -7.29
C ASP A 408 22.82 8.42 -5.85
N CYS A 409 21.66 7.79 -5.66
CA CYS A 409 21.26 7.24 -4.35
C CYS A 409 22.23 6.16 -3.85
N VAL A 410 22.74 5.31 -4.76
CA VAL A 410 23.81 4.33 -4.41
C VAL A 410 25.07 5.06 -3.97
N ASN A 411 25.51 6.05 -4.73
CA ASN A 411 26.71 6.81 -4.44
C ASN A 411 26.65 7.61 -3.12
N LEU A 412 25.44 7.96 -2.65
CA LEU A 412 25.26 8.55 -1.31
C LEU A 412 25.57 7.53 -0.21
N MET A 413 25.04 6.31 -0.33
CA MET A 413 25.01 5.32 0.76
C MET A 413 26.13 4.29 0.72
N TYR A 414 26.68 4.01 -0.47
CA TYR A 414 27.63 2.92 -0.70
C TYR A 414 28.92 3.41 -1.35
N GLU A 415 29.99 2.71 -1.08
CA GLU A 415 31.27 2.80 -1.80
C GLU A 415 31.59 1.46 -2.45
N TYR A 416 32.39 1.47 -3.50
CA TYR A 416 32.79 0.29 -4.26
C TYR A 416 34.13 0.53 -4.96
N ASP A 417 34.85 -0.55 -5.24
CA ASP A 417 36.17 -0.43 -5.87
C ASP A 417 36.03 -0.23 -7.39
N GLU A 418 35.06 -0.93 -8.02
CA GLU A 418 34.83 -0.86 -9.45
C GLU A 418 33.32 -0.90 -9.75
N ILE A 419 32.91 -0.20 -10.80
CA ILE A 419 31.58 -0.28 -11.39
C ILE A 419 31.69 -0.54 -12.89
N ILE A 420 31.01 -1.56 -13.39
CA ILE A 420 30.96 -1.95 -14.79
C ILE A 420 29.56 -1.68 -15.32
N CYS A 421 29.44 -0.90 -16.38
CA CYS A 421 28.17 -0.65 -17.04
C CYS A 421 27.96 -1.66 -18.19
N GLU A 422 27.02 -2.56 -18.06
CA GLU A 422 26.78 -3.63 -19.05
C GLU A 422 25.77 -3.24 -20.14
N GLU A 423 24.78 -2.40 -19.78
CA GLU A 423 23.80 -1.83 -20.69
C GLU A 423 23.60 -0.37 -20.36
N LEU A 424 23.41 0.46 -21.39
CA LEU A 424 23.13 1.88 -21.23
C LEU A 424 22.19 2.38 -22.33
N ASN A 425 21.10 3.04 -21.88
CA ASN A 425 20.20 3.78 -22.75
C ASN A 425 20.02 5.19 -22.17
N TYR A 426 20.25 6.23 -22.94
CA TYR A 426 20.14 7.59 -22.46
C TYR A 426 19.25 8.50 -23.30
N THR A 427 18.80 9.60 -22.71
CA THR A 427 18.07 10.68 -23.38
C THR A 427 18.80 12.01 -23.20
N THR A 428 18.67 12.88 -24.21
CA THR A 428 19.20 14.25 -24.20
C THR A 428 18.17 15.28 -23.80
N LYS A 429 16.97 14.85 -23.37
CA LYS A 429 15.85 15.74 -23.08
C LYS A 429 15.46 15.71 -21.62
N LEU A 430 15.37 16.89 -21.00
CA LEU A 430 14.94 17.13 -19.64
C LEU A 430 13.83 18.18 -19.62
N SER A 431 12.71 17.92 -18.94
CA SER A 431 11.63 18.89 -18.79
C SER A 431 10.78 18.62 -17.56
N PHE A 432 10.06 19.64 -17.10
CA PHE A 432 8.98 19.42 -16.13
C PHE A 432 7.91 18.49 -16.73
N LEU A 433 7.13 17.86 -15.82
CA LEU A 433 5.89 17.21 -16.22
C LEU A 433 4.96 18.22 -16.93
N PRO A 434 3.98 17.75 -17.71
CA PRO A 434 2.99 18.63 -18.32
C PRO A 434 2.32 19.54 -17.31
N LEU A 435 2.14 20.81 -17.67
CA LEU A 435 1.62 21.83 -16.75
C LEU A 435 0.24 21.49 -16.18
N ASN A 436 -0.62 20.85 -16.99
CA ASN A 436 -1.92 20.37 -16.52
C ASN A 436 -1.81 19.25 -15.44
N GLU A 437 -0.78 18.44 -15.45
CA GLU A 437 -0.55 17.43 -14.44
C GLU A 437 -0.07 18.08 -13.13
N MET A 438 0.92 18.96 -13.22
CA MET A 438 1.46 19.68 -12.05
C MET A 438 0.40 20.52 -11.36
N THR A 439 -0.39 21.28 -12.12
CA THR A 439 -1.44 22.13 -11.56
C THR A 439 -2.61 21.34 -10.98
N ASN A 440 -2.91 20.15 -11.53
CA ASN A 440 -3.90 19.24 -10.90
C ASN A 440 -3.43 18.74 -9.53
N VAL A 441 -2.16 18.40 -9.41
CA VAL A 441 -1.57 18.01 -8.11
C VAL A 441 -1.63 19.17 -7.12
N LEU A 442 -1.26 20.36 -7.57
CA LEU A 442 -1.30 21.58 -6.72
C LEU A 442 -2.70 21.99 -6.32
N GLU A 443 -3.71 21.87 -7.21
CA GLU A 443 -5.11 22.12 -6.85
C GLU A 443 -5.58 21.17 -5.73
N GLY A 444 -5.26 19.88 -5.86
CA GLY A 444 -5.56 18.88 -4.84
C GLY A 444 -4.84 19.17 -3.51
N PHE A 445 -3.58 19.58 -3.58
CA PHE A 445 -2.80 19.96 -2.41
C PHE A 445 -3.35 21.21 -1.73
N ALA A 446 -3.75 22.22 -2.50
CA ALA A 446 -4.38 23.42 -1.98
C ALA A 446 -5.68 23.12 -1.22
N LYS A 447 -6.53 22.25 -1.78
CA LYS A 447 -7.74 21.77 -1.10
C LYS A 447 -7.42 21.05 0.20
N LYS A 448 -6.44 20.13 0.18
CA LYS A 448 -5.98 19.44 1.40
C LYS A 448 -5.51 20.42 2.49
N GLU A 449 -4.83 21.50 2.14
CA GLU A 449 -4.32 22.47 3.12
C GLU A 449 -5.40 23.46 3.64
N THR A 450 -6.54 23.56 2.98
CA THR A 450 -7.62 24.49 3.33
C THR A 450 -8.83 23.82 3.98
N LEU A 451 -9.04 22.52 3.73
CA LEU A 451 -10.18 21.79 4.26
C LEU A 451 -9.96 21.33 5.71
N PRO A 452 -11.04 21.23 6.51
CA PRO A 452 -10.95 20.62 7.84
C PRO A 452 -10.50 19.16 7.76
N LYS A 453 -9.54 18.78 8.59
CA LYS A 453 -9.14 17.37 8.75
C LYS A 453 -10.37 16.55 9.20
N ASP A 454 -10.41 15.29 8.87
CA ASP A 454 -11.50 14.34 9.19
C ASP A 454 -12.79 14.50 8.36
N THR A 455 -12.84 15.40 7.39
CA THR A 455 -13.91 15.44 6.40
C THR A 455 -13.64 14.47 5.24
N LEU A 456 -14.70 13.95 4.64
CA LEU A 456 -14.55 13.09 3.45
C LEU A 456 -13.86 13.86 2.31
N GLU A 457 -14.17 15.13 2.11
CA GLU A 457 -13.58 15.98 1.07
C GLU A 457 -12.07 16.16 1.26
N TYR A 458 -11.62 16.37 2.52
CA TYR A 458 -10.19 16.39 2.87
C TYR A 458 -9.53 15.05 2.51
N ASN A 459 -10.13 13.95 2.92
CA ASN A 459 -9.60 12.60 2.67
C ASN A 459 -9.52 12.29 1.16
N LEU A 460 -10.56 12.63 0.41
CA LEU A 460 -10.56 12.48 -1.05
C LEU A 460 -9.48 13.33 -1.72
N SER A 461 -9.28 14.58 -1.27
CA SER A 461 -8.24 15.46 -1.80
C SER A 461 -6.83 14.95 -1.48
N LYS A 462 -6.61 14.49 -0.24
CA LYS A 462 -5.34 13.84 0.16
C LYS A 462 -5.05 12.61 -0.69
N GLU A 463 -6.07 11.81 -0.96
CA GLU A 463 -5.96 10.61 -1.77
C GLU A 463 -5.70 10.92 -3.24
N ASP A 464 -6.35 11.91 -3.79
CA ASP A 464 -6.12 12.37 -5.16
C ASP A 464 -4.66 12.78 -5.36
N VAL A 465 -4.11 13.58 -4.45
CA VAL A 465 -2.72 14.03 -4.50
C VAL A 465 -1.75 12.85 -4.41
N ASN A 466 -1.94 11.96 -3.44
CA ASN A 466 -1.01 10.84 -3.20
C ASN A 466 -1.10 9.75 -4.28
N SER A 467 -2.24 9.60 -4.94
CA SER A 467 -2.43 8.56 -5.96
C SER A 467 -1.92 8.97 -7.35
N GLN A 468 -1.63 10.24 -7.59
CA GLN A 468 -1.19 10.72 -8.90
C GLN A 468 0.10 10.04 -9.40
N TYR A 469 1.08 9.89 -8.52
CA TYR A 469 2.33 9.21 -8.90
C TYR A 469 2.11 7.71 -9.17
N GLY A 470 1.24 7.06 -8.39
CA GLY A 470 0.93 5.65 -8.55
C GLY A 470 0.34 5.30 -9.92
N LEU A 471 -0.35 6.26 -10.57
CA LEU A 471 -0.80 6.10 -11.96
C LEU A 471 0.36 5.88 -12.93
N LYS A 472 1.50 6.52 -12.68
CA LYS A 472 2.67 6.45 -13.57
C LYS A 472 3.42 5.12 -13.45
N VAL A 473 3.44 4.50 -12.28
CA VAL A 473 4.13 3.22 -12.04
C VAL A 473 3.23 1.98 -12.17
N GLN A 474 2.03 2.13 -12.68
CA GLN A 474 1.18 0.98 -12.96
C GLN A 474 1.84 0.08 -14.02
N LYS A 475 1.90 -1.23 -13.75
CA LYS A 475 2.39 -2.20 -14.74
C LYS A 475 1.59 -2.05 -16.03
N MET A 476 2.28 -1.77 -17.13
CA MET A 476 1.66 -1.65 -18.46
C MET A 476 1.17 -3.00 -18.97
N ILE A 477 1.84 -4.07 -18.60
CA ILE A 477 1.44 -5.43 -18.90
C ILE A 477 0.63 -5.93 -17.70
N LYS A 478 -0.66 -6.15 -17.93
CA LYS A 478 -1.56 -6.77 -16.95
C LYS A 478 -1.72 -8.24 -17.27
N ASN A 479 -1.66 -9.06 -16.25
CA ASN A 479 -2.01 -10.46 -16.34
C ASN A 479 -3.53 -10.61 -16.23
N LYS A 480 -4.13 -11.39 -17.10
CA LYS A 480 -5.52 -11.84 -16.96
C LYS A 480 -5.53 -13.14 -16.16
N PHE A 481 -6.46 -13.23 -15.23
CA PHE A 481 -6.69 -14.43 -14.43
C PHE A 481 -7.96 -15.13 -14.95
N MET A 482 -7.90 -16.43 -15.08
CA MET A 482 -9.08 -17.25 -15.39
C MET A 482 -9.34 -18.17 -14.20
N LEU A 483 -10.59 -18.21 -13.75
CA LEU A 483 -11.03 -19.16 -12.73
C LEU A 483 -11.40 -20.49 -13.39
N ASN A 484 -11.03 -21.60 -12.78
CA ASN A 484 -11.31 -22.92 -13.30
C ASN A 484 -12.71 -23.40 -12.88
N GLU A 485 -13.36 -24.15 -13.76
CA GLU A 485 -14.74 -24.68 -13.62
C GLU A 485 -14.89 -25.62 -12.42
N GLY A 486 -13.85 -26.37 -12.03
CA GLY A 486 -13.92 -27.36 -10.96
C GLY A 486 -14.26 -26.84 -9.55
N VAL A 487 -14.09 -25.52 -9.33
CA VAL A 487 -14.48 -24.88 -8.06
C VAL A 487 -15.98 -24.84 -7.84
N LEU A 488 -16.72 -24.74 -8.91
CA LEU A 488 -18.17 -24.56 -8.87
C LEU A 488 -18.89 -25.81 -8.43
N ASP A 489 -18.34 -27.00 -8.74
CA ASP A 489 -18.95 -28.28 -8.39
C ASP A 489 -18.97 -28.58 -6.89
N VAL A 490 -17.93 -28.11 -6.14
CA VAL A 490 -17.90 -28.28 -4.68
C VAL A 490 -18.90 -27.39 -4.00
N LEU A 491 -19.03 -26.19 -4.52
CA LEU A 491 -19.96 -25.22 -4.01
C LEU A 491 -21.41 -25.66 -4.23
N ASP A 492 -21.67 -26.45 -5.26
CA ASP A 492 -22.97 -27.04 -5.55
C ASP A 492 -23.45 -28.04 -4.50
N TYR A 493 -22.54 -28.83 -3.96
CA TYR A 493 -22.87 -29.81 -2.95
C TYR A 493 -23.46 -29.20 -1.69
N TYR A 494 -22.90 -28.04 -1.26
CA TYR A 494 -23.36 -27.34 -0.05
C TYR A 494 -24.68 -26.61 -0.19
N THR A 495 -25.07 -26.22 -1.39
CA THR A 495 -26.34 -25.50 -1.61
C THR A 495 -27.55 -26.39 -1.65
N LYS A 496 -27.36 -27.67 -1.95
CA LYS A 496 -28.47 -28.65 -2.05
C LYS A 496 -28.91 -29.24 -0.73
N THR A 497 -28.14 -29.14 0.29
CA THR A 497 -28.46 -29.64 1.63
C THR A 497 -29.05 -28.56 2.50
N LYS A 498 -30.38 -28.54 2.71
CA LYS A 498 -30.90 -27.96 3.93
C LYS A 498 -30.05 -28.47 5.09
N PRO A 499 -29.71 -27.62 6.07
CA PRO A 499 -28.96 -28.06 7.24
C PRO A 499 -29.85 -29.04 8.05
N LYS A 500 -29.82 -30.29 7.65
CA LYS A 500 -30.08 -31.39 8.57
C LYS A 500 -28.81 -31.54 9.38
N PRO A 501 -28.90 -32.02 10.62
CA PRO A 501 -27.71 -32.53 11.27
C PRO A 501 -27.08 -33.58 10.35
N LEU A 502 -25.97 -33.21 9.71
CA LEU A 502 -25.20 -34.11 8.86
C LEU A 502 -24.54 -35.14 9.78
N SER A 503 -24.44 -36.38 9.30
CA SER A 503 -23.64 -37.38 9.99
C SER A 503 -22.18 -36.97 9.97
N ASP A 504 -21.38 -37.46 10.93
CA ASP A 504 -19.94 -37.18 10.98
C ASP A 504 -19.21 -37.62 9.70
N GLU A 505 -19.68 -38.66 9.05
CA GLU A 505 -19.17 -39.18 7.77
C GLU A 505 -19.47 -38.25 6.60
N GLU A 506 -20.65 -37.65 6.51
CA GLU A 506 -21.03 -36.67 5.50
C GLU A 506 -20.21 -35.38 5.68
N TRP A 507 -19.94 -35.00 6.94
CA TRP A 507 -19.10 -33.87 7.25
C TRP A 507 -17.64 -34.11 6.87
N GLU A 508 -17.10 -35.31 7.07
CA GLU A 508 -15.71 -35.64 6.68
C GLU A 508 -15.53 -35.63 5.16
N GLN A 509 -16.47 -36.17 4.43
CA GLN A 509 -16.47 -36.18 2.97
C GLN A 509 -16.49 -34.77 2.39
N ILE A 510 -17.33 -33.92 2.95
CA ILE A 510 -17.43 -32.49 2.58
C ILE A 510 -16.11 -31.75 2.82
N LYS A 511 -15.44 -32.02 3.93
CA LYS A 511 -14.16 -31.44 4.26
C LYS A 511 -13.06 -31.83 3.28
N GLU A 512 -12.98 -33.11 2.99
CA GLU A 512 -11.98 -33.66 2.08
C GLU A 512 -12.15 -33.05 0.69
N ASP A 513 -13.37 -32.92 0.22
CA ASP A 513 -13.69 -32.30 -1.05
C ASP A 513 -13.37 -30.80 -1.07
N VAL A 514 -13.69 -30.07 -0.01
CA VAL A 514 -13.35 -28.63 0.10
C VAL A 514 -11.85 -28.43 0.22
N TYR A 515 -11.17 -29.21 1.03
CA TYR A 515 -9.72 -29.12 1.23
C TYR A 515 -8.98 -29.42 -0.06
N ASN A 516 -9.27 -30.53 -0.72
CA ASN A 516 -8.59 -30.96 -1.93
C ASN A 516 -8.82 -29.96 -3.07
N ARG A 517 -10.01 -29.39 -3.22
CA ARG A 517 -10.31 -28.42 -4.27
C ARG A 517 -9.88 -27.00 -3.93
N HIS A 518 -9.82 -26.62 -2.66
CA HIS A 518 -9.20 -25.35 -2.26
C HIS A 518 -7.69 -25.33 -2.51
N MET A 519 -7.02 -26.46 -2.33
CA MET A 519 -5.61 -26.63 -2.69
C MET A 519 -5.38 -26.61 -4.20
N ASP A 520 -6.29 -27.20 -4.99
CA ASP A 520 -6.24 -27.11 -6.46
C ASP A 520 -6.46 -25.68 -6.97
N LEU A 521 -7.23 -24.85 -6.26
CA LEU A 521 -7.44 -23.44 -6.57
C LEU A 521 -6.17 -22.59 -6.44
N THR A 522 -5.33 -22.92 -5.48
CA THR A 522 -4.17 -22.07 -5.16
C THR A 522 -2.97 -22.35 -6.05
N ARG A 523 -2.88 -23.49 -6.73
CA ARG A 523 -1.67 -23.88 -7.49
C ARG A 523 -1.82 -24.02 -8.99
N GLU A 524 -2.94 -24.47 -9.55
CA GLU A 524 -3.00 -24.84 -10.98
C GLU A 524 -4.00 -24.04 -11.82
N ASN A 525 -4.92 -23.32 -11.24
CA ASN A 525 -6.12 -22.84 -11.92
C ASN A 525 -6.15 -21.38 -12.32
N TYR A 526 -5.06 -20.63 -12.06
CA TYR A 526 -4.93 -19.27 -12.55
C TYR A 526 -4.05 -19.24 -13.80
N GLY A 527 -4.68 -19.30 -14.96
CA GLY A 527 -4.01 -19.05 -16.22
C GLY A 527 -3.63 -17.57 -16.35
N LEU A 528 -2.34 -17.26 -16.32
CA LEU A 528 -1.84 -15.92 -16.57
C LEU A 528 -1.72 -15.70 -18.07
N GLN A 529 -2.58 -14.87 -18.65
CA GLN A 529 -2.43 -14.40 -20.02
C GLN A 529 -1.91 -12.96 -20.01
N SER A 530 -0.73 -12.73 -20.57
CA SER A 530 -0.22 -11.38 -20.78
C SER A 530 -0.93 -10.72 -21.96
N ASN A 531 -1.49 -9.56 -21.74
CA ASN A 531 -2.16 -8.79 -22.78
C ASN A 531 -1.28 -7.66 -23.29
N ASN A 532 -0.56 -7.90 -24.38
CA ASN A 532 0.33 -6.91 -25.01
C ASN A 532 -0.40 -5.73 -25.68
N LYS A 533 -1.71 -5.83 -25.90
CA LYS A 533 -2.51 -4.75 -26.55
C LYS A 533 -2.68 -3.52 -25.65
N ASN A 534 -2.57 -3.65 -24.34
CA ASN A 534 -2.74 -2.53 -23.40
C ASN A 534 -1.52 -1.62 -23.28
N LEU A 535 -0.35 -2.04 -23.78
CA LEU A 535 0.84 -1.19 -23.86
C LEU A 535 0.61 0.10 -24.70
N MET A 536 -0.41 0.13 -25.54
CA MET A 536 -0.60 1.17 -26.54
C MET A 536 -1.60 2.28 -26.17
N LYS A 537 -2.24 2.24 -24.98
CA LYS A 537 -3.35 3.16 -24.66
C LYS A 537 -3.22 3.93 -23.35
N ARG A 538 -2.04 4.15 -22.81
CA ARG A 538 -1.88 4.83 -21.53
C ARG A 538 -1.36 6.26 -21.64
N TRP A 539 -1.87 7.11 -20.75
CA TRP A 539 -1.50 8.52 -20.61
C TRP A 539 -0.24 8.71 -19.77
N ASP A 540 0.13 7.70 -19.00
CA ASP A 540 1.20 7.78 -18.04
C ASP A 540 2.41 6.98 -18.50
N ILE A 541 3.58 7.59 -18.38
CA ILE A 541 4.86 7.01 -18.80
C ILE A 541 5.53 6.43 -17.58
N PHE A 542 5.88 5.15 -17.63
CA PHE A 542 6.49 4.45 -16.52
C PHE A 542 7.82 5.07 -16.07
N SER A 543 8.62 5.59 -17.00
CA SER A 543 9.86 6.30 -16.68
C SER A 543 9.64 7.54 -15.80
N ASP A 544 8.56 8.30 -16.01
CA ASP A 544 8.25 9.43 -15.11
C ASP A 544 8.11 8.95 -13.66
N GLY A 545 7.41 7.83 -13.47
CA GLY A 545 7.19 7.28 -12.14
C GLY A 545 8.47 6.78 -11.46
N THR A 546 9.39 6.15 -12.21
CA THR A 546 10.69 5.74 -11.66
C THR A 546 11.52 6.94 -11.21
N TYR A 547 11.55 8.01 -12.02
CA TYR A 547 12.25 9.23 -11.65
C TYR A 547 11.61 9.97 -10.47
N ILE A 548 10.27 9.99 -10.39
CA ILE A 548 9.58 10.60 -9.25
C ILE A 548 9.99 9.91 -7.95
N THR A 549 10.00 8.59 -7.93
CA THR A 549 10.38 7.85 -6.72
C THR A 549 11.86 7.98 -6.39
N ASP A 550 12.72 7.98 -7.39
CA ASP A 550 14.17 8.06 -7.18
C ASP A 550 14.60 9.46 -6.74
N LEU A 551 14.02 10.52 -7.30
CA LEU A 551 14.24 11.90 -6.85
C LEU A 551 13.75 12.12 -5.42
N ALA A 552 12.58 11.59 -5.06
CA ALA A 552 12.07 11.63 -3.70
C ALA A 552 12.99 10.86 -2.73
N ARG A 553 13.44 9.68 -3.16
CA ARG A 553 14.40 8.88 -2.39
C ARG A 553 15.74 9.59 -2.24
N TYR A 554 16.24 10.22 -3.28
CA TYR A 554 17.48 11.00 -3.18
C TYR A 554 17.36 12.14 -2.18
N GLN A 555 16.25 12.90 -2.21
CA GLN A 555 15.99 13.97 -1.24
C GLN A 555 15.98 13.46 0.20
N LEU A 556 15.36 12.31 0.43
CA LEU A 556 15.35 11.66 1.75
C LEU A 556 16.77 11.23 2.17
N LEU A 557 17.51 10.56 1.30
CA LEU A 557 18.84 10.03 1.59
C LEU A 557 19.90 11.14 1.72
N ASP A 558 19.80 12.21 0.97
CA ASP A 558 20.65 13.40 1.13
C ASP A 558 20.48 14.00 2.54
N MET A 559 19.24 14.08 3.03
CA MET A 559 18.99 14.53 4.41
C MET A 559 19.49 13.51 5.45
N VAL A 560 19.38 12.20 5.19
CA VAL A 560 19.99 11.17 6.05
C VAL A 560 21.49 11.37 6.18
N VAL A 561 22.19 11.61 5.06
CA VAL A 561 23.64 11.88 5.07
C VAL A 561 23.94 13.15 5.89
N ARG A 562 23.22 14.23 5.63
CA ARG A 562 23.42 15.52 6.35
C ARG A 562 23.21 15.37 7.86
N LEU A 563 22.16 14.68 8.29
CA LEU A 563 21.92 14.45 9.72
C LEU A 563 23.02 13.57 10.34
N THR A 564 23.48 12.55 9.64
CA THR A 564 24.57 11.69 10.11
C THR A 564 25.90 12.48 10.18
N ASP A 565 26.18 13.34 9.22
CA ASP A 565 27.38 14.18 9.21
C ASP A 565 27.34 15.28 10.28
N LEU A 566 26.12 15.71 10.69
CA LEU A 566 25.93 16.61 11.84
C LEU A 566 26.07 15.89 13.20
N GLY A 567 26.32 14.59 13.21
CA GLY A 567 26.53 13.80 14.43
C GLY A 567 25.27 13.14 14.99
N PHE A 568 24.14 13.16 14.26
CA PHE A 568 22.96 12.42 14.66
C PHE A 568 23.01 10.96 14.17
N SER A 569 22.53 10.06 14.99
CA SER A 569 22.34 8.67 14.62
C SER A 569 20.97 8.47 13.97
N VAL A 570 20.94 8.19 12.66
CA VAL A 570 19.69 7.91 11.94
C VAL A 570 19.28 6.46 12.15
N VAL A 571 18.15 6.25 12.81
CA VAL A 571 17.68 4.92 13.26
C VAL A 571 16.77 4.24 12.24
N TYR A 572 15.92 5.03 11.56
CA TYR A 572 14.86 4.47 10.73
C TYR A 572 14.37 5.45 9.67
N THR A 573 14.02 4.95 8.49
CA THR A 573 13.33 5.72 7.46
C THR A 573 12.13 4.97 6.90
N ASP A 574 11.08 5.71 6.51
CA ASP A 574 9.91 5.13 5.81
C ASP A 574 9.40 6.10 4.75
N THR A 575 9.83 5.90 3.52
CA THR A 575 9.37 6.60 2.31
C THR A 575 9.69 8.09 2.29
N ASP A 576 9.19 8.87 3.24
CA ASP A 576 9.28 10.33 3.38
C ASP A 576 9.64 10.76 4.81
N SER A 577 9.76 9.84 5.76
CA SER A 577 10.11 10.14 7.15
C SER A 577 11.50 9.64 7.55
N ILE A 578 12.17 10.40 8.41
CA ILE A 578 13.47 10.06 9.00
C ILE A 578 13.33 10.11 10.52
N LYS A 579 13.81 9.07 11.21
CA LYS A 579 13.87 9.00 12.66
C LYS A 579 15.33 8.95 13.11
N PHE A 580 15.71 9.85 14.00
CA PHE A 580 17.08 10.03 14.43
C PHE A 580 17.17 10.43 15.91
N THR A 581 18.32 10.25 16.50
CA THR A 581 18.63 10.55 17.89
C THR A 581 20.05 11.02 18.06
N VAL A 582 20.42 11.44 19.25
CA VAL A 582 21.80 11.65 19.67
C VAL A 582 22.29 10.35 20.31
N ASP A 583 23.42 9.81 19.84
CA ASP A 583 23.88 8.48 20.27
C ASP A 583 24.23 8.45 21.78
N GLU A 584 24.85 9.49 22.28
CA GLU A 584 25.23 9.64 23.69
C GLU A 584 24.03 9.53 24.64
N TRP A 585 22.84 9.98 24.19
CA TRP A 585 21.61 9.88 24.98
C TRP A 585 21.09 8.45 25.18
N GLN A 586 21.68 7.49 24.50
CA GLN A 586 21.37 6.07 24.73
C GLN A 586 22.03 5.54 25.99
N PHE A 587 23.11 6.18 26.44
CA PHE A 587 23.89 5.79 27.61
C PHE A 587 23.61 6.73 28.79
N ASP A 588 23.62 8.04 28.55
CA ASP A 588 23.40 9.09 29.54
C ASP A 588 22.13 9.89 29.19
N GLU A 589 21.25 10.08 30.18
CA GLU A 589 20.03 10.85 29.96
C GLU A 589 20.37 12.35 29.92
N PRO A 590 20.01 13.08 28.85
CA PRO A 590 20.35 14.49 28.74
C PRO A 590 19.65 15.31 29.80
N SER A 591 20.30 16.41 30.22
CA SER A 591 19.63 17.44 30.99
C SER A 591 18.52 18.10 30.17
N LEU A 592 17.57 18.76 30.84
CA LEU A 592 16.50 19.50 30.14
C LEU A 592 17.07 20.68 29.29
N GLU A 593 18.19 21.26 29.73
CA GLU A 593 18.88 22.34 29.01
C GLU A 593 19.50 21.81 27.72
N GLU A 594 20.22 20.71 27.78
CA GLU A 594 20.84 20.04 26.64
C GLU A 594 19.81 19.57 25.59
N GLU A 595 18.72 18.93 26.05
CA GLU A 595 17.59 18.55 25.18
C GLU A 595 17.00 19.79 24.52
N GLY A 596 16.86 20.90 25.26
CA GLY A 596 16.32 22.15 24.75
C GLY A 596 17.24 22.78 23.68
N GLU A 597 18.57 22.81 23.92
CA GLU A 597 19.54 23.33 22.95
C GLU A 597 19.55 22.53 21.65
N ILE A 598 19.55 21.20 21.73
CA ILE A 598 19.50 20.34 20.55
C ILE A 598 18.17 20.48 19.82
N THR A 599 17.05 20.57 20.55
CA THR A 599 15.73 20.82 19.93
C THR A 599 15.73 22.13 19.16
N GLN A 600 16.28 23.21 19.74
CA GLN A 600 16.34 24.49 19.07
C GLN A 600 17.26 24.46 17.84
N PHE A 601 18.41 23.79 17.93
CA PHE A 601 19.29 23.58 16.78
C PHE A 601 18.57 22.86 15.62
N ILE A 602 17.81 21.82 15.92
CA ILE A 602 17.03 21.06 14.92
C ILE A 602 15.97 21.97 14.27
N LEU A 603 15.26 22.78 15.07
CA LEU A 603 14.28 23.73 14.58
C LEU A 603 14.89 24.75 13.63
N ASP A 604 15.98 25.40 14.05
CA ASP A 604 16.66 26.43 13.26
C ASP A 604 17.21 25.84 11.94
N TYR A 605 17.80 24.64 11.99
CA TYR A 605 18.33 23.95 10.81
C TYR A 605 17.23 23.64 9.78
N PHE A 606 16.10 23.08 10.20
CA PHE A 606 15.02 22.77 9.28
C PHE A 606 14.27 24.03 8.83
N ASP A 607 14.15 25.05 9.65
CA ASP A 607 13.53 26.31 9.24
C ASP A 607 14.34 27.00 8.13
N GLU A 608 15.67 27.06 8.25
CA GLU A 608 16.55 27.58 7.20
C GLU A 608 16.44 26.77 5.91
N TYR A 609 16.52 25.45 6.00
CA TYR A 609 16.41 24.56 4.86
C TYR A 609 15.05 24.68 4.16
N ASN A 610 13.97 24.77 4.93
CA ASN A 610 12.60 24.86 4.44
C ASN A 610 12.32 26.20 3.74
N GLU A 611 12.88 27.32 4.20
CA GLU A 611 12.72 28.63 3.55
C GLU A 611 13.31 28.64 2.13
N GLU A 612 14.38 27.92 1.87
CA GLU A 612 14.92 27.75 0.51
C GLU A 612 13.94 27.01 -0.40
N ILE A 613 13.29 25.94 0.11
CA ILE A 613 12.27 25.20 -0.64
C ILE A 613 11.05 26.08 -0.93
N ILE A 614 10.55 26.80 0.07
CA ILE A 614 9.38 27.70 -0.05
C ILE A 614 9.65 28.78 -1.09
N LYS A 615 10.83 29.40 -1.03
CA LYS A 615 11.25 30.42 -1.99
C LYS A 615 11.30 29.86 -3.41
N TYR A 616 11.96 28.72 -3.60
CA TYR A 616 12.03 28.06 -4.92
C TYR A 616 10.65 27.73 -5.47
N ASN A 617 9.76 27.14 -4.66
CA ASN A 617 8.42 26.80 -5.07
C ASN A 617 7.61 28.03 -5.48
N SER A 618 7.74 29.14 -4.76
CA SER A 618 7.00 30.39 -5.05
C SER A 618 7.37 31.04 -6.38
N GLU A 619 8.55 30.76 -6.92
CA GLU A 619 9.03 31.27 -8.20
C GLU A 619 8.55 30.44 -9.40
N LEU A 620 8.01 29.23 -9.15
CA LEU A 620 7.57 28.32 -10.23
C LEU A 620 6.23 28.73 -10.80
N VAL A 621 6.13 28.74 -12.13
CA VAL A 621 4.94 29.17 -12.87
C VAL A 621 3.67 28.38 -12.52
N GLN A 622 3.79 27.10 -12.23
CA GLN A 622 2.67 26.24 -11.82
C GLN A 622 2.07 26.66 -10.48
N PHE A 623 2.88 27.14 -9.54
CA PHE A 623 2.43 27.67 -8.26
C PHE A 623 1.76 29.03 -8.43
N GLN A 624 2.30 29.89 -9.28
CA GLN A 624 1.70 31.18 -9.59
C GLN A 624 0.32 31.00 -10.28
N ASN A 625 0.21 30.06 -11.20
CA ASN A 625 -1.06 29.73 -11.84
C ASN A 625 -2.13 29.28 -10.80
N ILE A 626 -1.77 28.44 -9.85
CA ILE A 626 -2.71 28.03 -8.80
C ILE A 626 -3.12 29.18 -7.89
N LYS A 627 -2.17 30.08 -7.53
CA LYS A 627 -2.49 31.31 -6.77
C LYS A 627 -3.58 32.12 -7.46
N GLU A 628 -3.43 32.35 -8.78
CA GLU A 628 -4.38 33.11 -9.58
C GLU A 628 -5.73 32.37 -9.74
N TRP A 629 -5.70 31.10 -10.13
CA TRP A 629 -6.93 30.34 -10.43
C TRP A 629 -7.81 30.07 -9.23
N LEU A 630 -7.23 29.93 -8.06
CA LEU A 630 -7.95 29.73 -6.80
C LEU A 630 -8.14 31.03 -6.00
N ASN A 631 -7.65 32.17 -6.54
CA ASN A 631 -7.69 33.49 -5.88
C ASN A 631 -7.18 33.44 -4.44
N LEU A 632 -6.00 32.85 -4.24
CA LEU A 632 -5.41 32.64 -2.93
C LEU A 632 -4.81 33.94 -2.38
N ASN A 633 -5.05 34.23 -1.10
CA ASN A 633 -4.32 35.26 -0.38
C ASN A 633 -2.86 34.83 -0.10
N GLU A 634 -2.02 35.74 0.39
CA GLU A 634 -0.60 35.48 0.61
C GLU A 634 -0.35 34.36 1.64
N GLU A 635 -1.15 34.29 2.69
CA GLU A 635 -1.03 33.24 3.71
C GLU A 635 -1.38 31.87 3.12
N GLN A 636 -2.46 31.76 2.36
CA GLN A 636 -2.87 30.54 1.69
C GLN A 636 -1.84 30.10 0.64
N TYR A 637 -1.33 31.07 -0.11
CA TYR A 637 -0.26 30.81 -1.10
C TYR A 637 1.02 30.28 -0.44
N ARG A 638 1.46 30.93 0.65
CA ARG A 638 2.61 30.43 1.39
C ARG A 638 2.41 29.00 1.93
N LYS A 639 1.20 28.63 2.36
CA LYS A 639 0.88 27.25 2.77
C LYS A 639 1.11 26.24 1.62
N ILE A 640 0.75 26.62 0.40
CA ILE A 640 0.95 25.75 -0.78
C ILE A 640 2.43 25.67 -1.17
N CYS A 641 3.16 26.77 -1.04
CA CYS A 641 4.60 26.79 -1.28
C CYS A 641 5.40 25.90 -0.30
N LYS A 642 4.77 25.46 0.81
CA LYS A 642 5.33 24.48 1.76
C LYS A 642 5.31 23.03 1.26
N LEU A 643 5.01 22.78 0.01
CA LEU A 643 5.10 21.45 -0.59
C LEU A 643 6.57 21.01 -0.60
N GLY A 644 6.89 19.86 -0.01
CA GLY A 644 8.23 19.27 0.02
C GLY A 644 9.15 19.73 1.15
N ILE A 645 8.66 20.56 2.10
CA ILE A 645 9.42 20.92 3.30
C ILE A 645 9.54 19.72 4.25
N PHE A 646 10.53 19.79 5.15
CA PHE A 646 10.65 18.83 6.26
C PHE A 646 9.86 19.35 7.47
N GLU A 647 8.88 18.59 7.91
CA GLU A 647 8.06 18.89 9.10
C GLU A 647 8.48 18.00 10.26
N ILE A 648 8.73 18.57 11.44
CA ILE A 648 9.04 17.79 12.65
C ILE A 648 7.73 17.22 13.19
N GLU A 649 7.67 15.89 13.38
CA GLU A 649 6.47 15.18 13.79
C GLU A 649 6.48 14.70 15.25
N THR A 650 7.53 15.03 16.00
CA THR A 650 7.69 14.61 17.40
C THR A 650 7.45 15.74 18.36
N GLY A 651 6.82 15.44 19.49
CA GLY A 651 6.58 16.43 20.52
C GLY A 651 5.54 15.99 21.54
N VAL A 652 5.38 16.83 22.55
CA VAL A 652 4.31 16.73 23.54
C VAL A 652 2.97 17.02 22.87
N LYS A 653 2.00 16.15 23.07
CA LYS A 653 0.68 16.29 22.46
C LYS A 653 -0.35 16.94 23.40
N ASP A 654 -1.45 17.36 22.83
CA ASP A 654 -2.62 17.82 23.61
C ASP A 654 -3.18 16.67 24.48
N GLU A 655 -4.11 16.98 25.38
CA GLU A 655 -4.74 16.02 26.30
C GLU A 655 -5.27 14.77 25.58
N ASN A 656 -5.70 14.91 24.34
CA ASN A 656 -6.31 13.85 23.55
C ASN A 656 -5.31 13.15 22.62
N PHE A 657 -4.03 13.43 22.68
CA PHE A 657 -2.98 12.92 21.78
C PHE A 657 -3.23 13.22 20.28
N LYS A 658 -3.86 14.36 19.97
CA LYS A 658 -4.20 14.75 18.60
C LYS A 658 -3.25 15.76 17.97
N LYS A 659 -2.85 16.77 18.72
CA LYS A 659 -2.00 17.87 18.23
C LYS A 659 -0.73 17.99 19.04
N ILE A 660 0.40 18.21 18.36
CA ILE A 660 1.66 18.57 18.99
C ILE A 660 1.50 20.01 19.52
N THR A 661 1.82 20.20 20.78
CA THR A 661 1.78 21.48 21.48
C THR A 661 3.16 22.06 21.72
N GLU A 662 4.18 21.21 21.76
CA GLU A 662 5.57 21.55 21.97
C GLU A 662 6.43 20.54 21.25
N ILE A 663 7.45 20.98 20.51
CA ILE A 663 8.39 20.09 19.81
C ILE A 663 9.38 19.53 20.85
N LYS A 664 9.43 18.23 20.92
CA LYS A 664 10.34 17.45 21.77
C LYS A 664 10.61 16.08 21.15
N PRO A 665 11.70 15.39 21.49
CA PRO A 665 11.87 14.01 21.06
C PRO A 665 10.83 13.10 21.71
N LEU A 666 10.46 12.02 21.01
CA LEU A 666 9.67 10.95 21.63
C LEU A 666 10.47 10.29 22.75
N PRO A 667 9.86 9.98 23.88
CA PRO A 667 10.57 9.36 24.99
C PRO A 667 11.29 8.07 24.62
N TYR A 668 10.60 7.18 23.89
CA TYR A 668 11.13 5.87 23.51
C TYR A 668 10.61 5.42 22.15
N PHE A 669 11.48 4.76 21.41
CA PHE A 669 11.19 4.14 20.12
C PHE A 669 11.86 2.77 20.02
N LYS A 670 11.22 1.82 19.37
CA LYS A 670 11.82 0.53 19.04
C LYS A 670 11.37 0.09 17.66
N THR A 671 12.32 -0.32 16.82
CA THR A 671 12.02 -0.92 15.52
C THR A 671 12.48 -2.37 15.50
N LEU A 672 11.69 -3.22 14.85
CA LEU A 672 12.05 -4.59 14.50
C LEU A 672 12.29 -4.72 13.00
N GLY A 673 12.20 -3.58 12.24
CA GLY A 673 12.46 -3.43 10.83
C GLY A 673 11.38 -2.74 10.03
N ALA A 674 11.44 -2.90 8.70
CA ALA A 674 10.56 -2.20 7.77
C ALA A 674 9.07 -2.33 8.13
N LYS A 675 8.43 -1.20 8.45
CA LYS A 675 7.02 -1.11 8.87
C LYS A 675 6.66 -1.96 10.10
N LYS A 676 7.62 -2.12 11.01
CA LYS A 676 7.44 -2.82 12.28
C LYS A 676 8.15 -2.04 13.38
N TYR A 677 7.45 -1.08 13.97
CA TYR A 677 7.97 -0.28 15.07
C TYR A 677 6.90 0.06 16.10
N ALA A 678 7.34 0.38 17.29
CA ALA A 678 6.54 0.87 18.40
C ALA A 678 7.23 2.06 19.03
N TYR A 679 6.45 2.99 19.58
CA TYR A 679 6.97 4.15 20.29
C TYR A 679 6.02 4.60 21.38
N ILE A 680 6.57 5.40 22.29
CA ILE A 680 5.82 6.04 23.37
C ILE A 680 5.70 7.53 23.03
N GLU A 681 4.50 8.04 23.08
CA GLU A 681 4.21 9.47 22.99
C GLU A 681 3.70 9.99 24.35
N GLU A 682 3.98 11.26 24.63
CA GLU A 682 3.59 11.96 25.84
C GLU A 682 2.60 13.07 25.52
N ASN A 683 1.63 13.30 26.42
CA ASN A 683 0.76 14.46 26.34
C ASN A 683 1.13 15.53 27.39
N LYS A 684 0.53 16.71 27.28
CA LYS A 684 0.78 17.85 28.18
C LYS A 684 0.48 17.60 29.66
N ASN A 685 -0.23 16.53 29.98
CA ASN A 685 -0.51 16.11 31.36
C ASN A 685 0.53 15.10 31.88
N GLY A 686 1.57 14.76 31.08
CA GLY A 686 2.56 13.73 31.39
C GLY A 686 2.04 12.30 31.25
N GLU A 687 0.89 12.10 30.60
CA GLU A 687 0.37 10.77 30.33
C GLU A 687 1.11 10.16 29.14
N LEU A 688 1.48 8.88 29.28
CA LEU A 688 2.21 8.12 28.26
C LEU A 688 1.27 7.19 27.50
N LYS A 689 1.46 7.12 26.19
CA LYS A 689 0.69 6.25 25.31
C LYS A 689 1.57 5.49 24.34
N VAL A 690 1.33 4.16 24.26
CA VAL A 690 2.02 3.31 23.28
C VAL A 690 1.33 3.40 21.93
N LYS A 691 2.11 3.57 20.87
CA LYS A 691 1.71 3.45 19.47
C LYS A 691 2.50 2.36 18.78
N THR A 692 1.84 1.66 17.88
CA THR A 692 2.49 0.60 17.09
C THR A 692 2.13 0.75 15.60
N THR A 693 3.12 0.50 14.77
CA THR A 693 2.95 0.38 13.33
C THR A 693 3.51 -0.98 12.90
N ILE A 694 2.63 -1.91 12.62
CA ILE A 694 3.00 -3.27 12.23
C ILE A 694 2.08 -3.67 11.07
N SER A 695 2.70 -4.00 9.95
CA SER A 695 1.95 -4.47 8.78
C SER A 695 1.20 -5.76 9.12
N GLY A 696 -0.11 -5.79 8.84
CA GLY A 696 -0.97 -6.94 9.09
C GLY A 696 -1.47 -7.12 10.53
N CYS A 697 -1.10 -6.23 11.49
CA CYS A 697 -1.59 -6.27 12.86
C CYS A 697 -2.64 -5.21 13.16
N ASN A 698 -3.56 -5.56 14.07
CA ASN A 698 -4.48 -4.59 14.63
C ASN A 698 -3.71 -3.55 15.47
N LYS A 699 -3.89 -2.27 15.14
CA LYS A 699 -3.17 -1.15 15.76
C LYS A 699 -3.51 -0.92 17.25
N THR A 700 -4.55 -1.55 17.77
CA THR A 700 -5.02 -1.35 19.15
C THR A 700 -4.67 -2.49 20.08
N SER A 701 -4.54 -3.71 19.59
CA SER A 701 -4.37 -4.91 20.40
C SER A 701 -3.02 -4.98 21.11
N LEU A 702 -1.94 -4.76 20.38
CA LEU A 702 -0.59 -4.79 20.98
C LEU A 702 -0.36 -3.66 21.98
N PRO A 703 -0.71 -2.37 21.69
CA PRO A 703 -0.64 -1.33 22.70
C PRO A 703 -1.42 -1.66 23.98
N LYS A 704 -2.62 -2.23 23.84
CA LYS A 704 -3.43 -2.65 24.99
C LYS A 704 -2.76 -3.76 25.81
N ALA A 705 -2.19 -4.76 25.14
CA ALA A 705 -1.46 -5.85 25.80
C ALA A 705 -0.24 -5.33 26.57
N ILE A 706 0.53 -4.39 25.97
CA ILE A 706 1.70 -3.78 26.62
C ILE A 706 1.29 -3.00 27.89
N VAL A 707 0.23 -2.20 27.79
CA VAL A 707 -0.31 -1.45 28.95
C VAL A 707 -0.83 -2.40 30.04
N ASN A 708 -1.47 -3.49 29.67
CA ASN A 708 -1.94 -4.49 30.63
C ASN A 708 -0.76 -5.26 31.28
N HIS A 709 0.28 -5.56 30.51
CA HIS A 709 1.52 -6.13 31.06
C HIS A 709 2.15 -5.19 32.09
N GLN A 710 2.26 -3.90 31.78
CA GLN A 710 2.72 -2.88 32.73
C GLN A 710 1.92 -2.91 34.02
N LYS A 711 0.58 -2.92 33.94
CA LYS A 711 -0.30 -2.94 35.12
C LYS A 711 -0.15 -4.19 35.96
N LYS A 712 0.09 -5.35 35.35
CA LYS A 712 0.27 -6.64 36.07
C LYS A 712 1.61 -6.76 36.69
N THR A 713 2.67 -6.32 36.05
CA THR A 713 4.04 -6.52 36.50
C THR A 713 4.57 -5.39 37.37
N GLY A 714 3.99 -4.20 37.29
CA GLY A 714 4.49 -2.99 37.92
C GLY A 714 5.74 -2.39 37.24
N PHE A 715 6.13 -2.89 36.08
CA PHE A 715 7.24 -2.33 35.32
C PHE A 715 6.90 -0.94 34.77
N TYR A 716 7.92 -0.18 34.36
CA TYR A 716 7.68 1.04 33.60
C TYR A 716 7.13 0.71 32.21
N LEU A 717 6.44 1.66 31.60
CA LEU A 717 5.82 1.45 30.29
C LEU A 717 6.83 1.11 29.20
N HIS A 718 8.01 1.73 29.23
CA HIS A 718 9.09 1.46 28.30
C HIS A 718 9.72 0.08 28.46
N GLU A 719 9.82 -0.41 29.71
CA GLU A 719 10.29 -1.76 29.99
C GLU A 719 9.29 -2.80 29.45
N SER A 720 8.00 -2.58 29.72
CA SER A 720 6.93 -3.43 29.17
C SER A 720 6.89 -3.40 27.66
N LEU A 721 7.11 -2.23 27.04
CA LEU A 721 7.24 -2.13 25.59
C LEU A 721 8.44 -2.94 25.09
N ASN A 722 9.58 -2.80 25.74
CA ASN A 722 10.81 -3.50 25.34
C ASN A 722 10.67 -5.02 25.40
N ILE A 723 10.03 -5.53 26.45
CA ILE A 723 9.80 -6.97 26.67
C ILE A 723 8.74 -7.50 25.70
N CYS A 724 7.60 -6.83 25.61
CA CYS A 724 6.45 -7.30 24.82
C CYS A 724 6.61 -7.07 23.31
N PHE A 725 7.44 -6.12 22.90
CA PHE A 725 7.77 -5.82 21.52
C PHE A 725 9.23 -6.16 21.25
N SER A 726 9.52 -7.46 21.22
CA SER A 726 10.83 -8.00 20.92
C SER A 726 10.71 -9.04 19.81
N GLY A 727 11.73 -9.13 18.98
CA GLY A 727 11.78 -10.15 17.94
C GLY A 727 11.11 -9.81 16.61
N GLY A 728 11.00 -10.77 15.71
CA GLY A 728 10.91 -10.57 14.30
C GLY A 728 9.59 -10.47 13.61
N ASN A 729 8.87 -11.53 13.51
CA ASN A 729 7.64 -11.54 12.72
C ASN A 729 6.43 -11.39 13.61
N VAL A 730 5.52 -10.54 13.20
CA VAL A 730 4.21 -10.42 13.83
C VAL A 730 3.20 -11.06 12.89
N PHE A 731 2.54 -12.12 13.36
CA PHE A 731 1.44 -12.75 12.65
C PHE A 731 0.13 -12.19 13.17
N HIS A 732 -0.77 -11.92 12.25
CA HIS A 732 -2.13 -11.54 12.59
C HIS A 732 -3.06 -12.70 12.20
N PRO A 733 -3.70 -13.41 13.14
CA PRO A 733 -4.78 -14.30 12.79
C PRO A 733 -5.94 -13.44 12.29
N ASP A 734 -6.32 -13.62 11.03
CA ASP A 734 -7.53 -13.00 10.52
C ASP A 734 -8.79 -13.68 11.10
N VAL A 735 -9.96 -13.09 10.82
CA VAL A 735 -11.27 -13.59 11.27
C VAL A 735 -11.53 -15.02 10.78
N SER A 736 -10.86 -15.46 9.73
CA SER A 736 -10.98 -16.81 9.14
C SER A 736 -10.00 -17.82 9.73
N GLY A 737 -9.15 -17.40 10.66
CA GLY A 737 -8.07 -18.24 11.22
C GLY A 737 -6.86 -18.35 10.31
N ARG A 738 -6.77 -17.53 9.27
CA ARG A 738 -5.55 -17.40 8.47
C ARG A 738 -4.57 -16.50 9.20
N THR A 739 -3.34 -16.95 9.32
CA THR A 739 -2.24 -16.08 9.73
C THR A 739 -1.79 -15.29 8.52
N THR A 740 -2.00 -13.99 8.50
CA THR A 740 -1.35 -13.11 7.52
C THR A 740 0.06 -12.84 7.98
N SER A 741 0.98 -13.74 7.68
CA SER A 741 2.38 -13.42 7.80
C SER A 741 2.93 -13.05 6.44
N SER A 742 3.81 -12.08 6.42
CA SER A 742 4.63 -11.82 5.24
C SER A 742 5.52 -13.03 4.88
N TYR A 743 5.56 -14.02 5.74
CA TYR A 743 6.34 -15.25 5.64
C TYR A 743 5.63 -16.33 4.81
N GLU A 744 4.31 -16.50 4.95
CA GLU A 744 3.55 -17.54 4.23
C GLU A 744 3.30 -17.20 2.74
N GLN A 745 3.52 -15.97 2.33
CA GLN A 745 3.29 -15.51 0.96
C GLN A 745 4.52 -15.56 0.07
N ARG A 746 5.60 -16.19 0.51
CA ARG A 746 6.85 -16.18 -0.23
C ARG A 746 7.07 -17.46 -1.00
N SER A 747 7.57 -17.31 -2.22
CA SER A 747 8.26 -18.39 -2.92
C SER A 747 9.51 -18.78 -2.14
N ASP A 748 9.91 -20.04 -2.23
CA ASP A 748 11.11 -20.57 -1.58
C ASP A 748 12.41 -19.82 -1.97
N ASP A 749 12.34 -18.92 -2.97
CA ASP A 749 13.44 -18.12 -3.50
C ASP A 749 13.53 -16.70 -2.89
N GLU A 750 12.62 -16.28 -2.00
CA GLU A 750 12.69 -14.97 -1.38
C GLU A 750 13.34 -15.03 0.01
N LEU A 751 14.40 -14.23 0.17
CA LEU A 751 15.02 -14.02 1.49
C LEU A 751 13.99 -13.50 2.48
N PRO A 752 13.86 -14.14 3.64
CA PRO A 752 12.96 -13.63 4.68
C PRO A 752 13.43 -12.25 5.14
N THR A 753 12.55 -11.27 5.06
CA THR A 753 12.77 -9.93 5.63
C THR A 753 12.57 -9.99 7.13
N HIS A 754 13.47 -10.62 7.84
CA HIS A 754 13.40 -10.74 9.29
C HIS A 754 14.40 -9.81 9.94
N PHE A 755 14.13 -9.47 11.18
CA PHE A 755 14.84 -8.51 12.00
C PHE A 755 15.66 -9.27 12.99
N TYR A 756 16.95 -9.23 12.85
CA TYR A 756 17.82 -10.07 13.59
C TYR A 756 18.96 -9.25 14.17
N GLU A 757 19.26 -9.45 15.43
CA GLU A 757 20.62 -9.24 15.87
C GLU A 757 21.47 -10.21 15.06
N GLN A 758 22.27 -9.69 14.16
CA GLN A 758 23.22 -10.48 13.40
C GLN A 758 24.52 -10.54 14.17
N GLU A 759 24.94 -11.72 14.47
CA GLU A 759 26.27 -11.98 14.99
C GLU A 759 27.03 -12.76 13.93
N LEU A 760 28.12 -12.21 13.42
CA LEU A 760 29.00 -12.88 12.48
C LEU A 760 29.96 -13.77 13.26
N ILE A 761 29.80 -15.07 13.21
CA ILE A 761 30.67 -16.03 13.84
C ILE A 761 31.30 -16.92 12.75
N GLU A 762 32.61 -16.84 12.58
CA GLU A 762 33.38 -17.67 11.63
C GLU A 762 32.92 -17.63 10.17
N GLY A 763 32.39 -16.48 9.71
CA GLY A 763 31.89 -16.31 8.34
C GLY A 763 30.45 -16.74 8.12
N GLU A 764 29.77 -17.17 9.17
CA GLU A 764 28.35 -17.49 9.19
C GLU A 764 27.56 -16.49 10.02
N TYR A 765 26.39 -16.06 9.50
CA TYR A 765 25.49 -15.18 10.24
C TYR A 765 24.59 -15.98 11.16
N HIS A 766 24.78 -15.81 12.45
CA HIS A 766 23.92 -16.36 13.48
C HIS A 766 22.88 -15.32 13.90
N MET A 767 21.63 -15.68 13.73
CA MET A 767 20.51 -14.80 14.07
C MET A 767 19.76 -15.38 15.25
N ASN A 768 19.87 -14.70 16.40
CA ASN A 768 19.11 -15.06 17.60
C ASN A 768 17.96 -14.10 17.80
N LYS A 769 16.76 -14.63 18.00
CA LYS A 769 15.60 -13.77 18.09
C LYS A 769 14.44 -14.30 18.89
N GLU A 770 13.81 -13.38 19.62
CA GLU A 770 12.46 -13.55 20.12
C GLU A 770 11.46 -12.98 19.09
N ILE A 771 10.51 -13.80 18.66
CA ILE A 771 9.52 -13.45 17.66
C ILE A 771 8.17 -13.30 18.34
N CYS A 772 7.51 -12.17 18.11
CA CYS A 772 6.17 -11.91 18.61
C CYS A 772 5.11 -12.15 17.53
N TYR A 773 4.12 -12.98 17.81
CA TYR A 773 3.00 -13.26 16.94
C TYR A 773 1.68 -12.88 17.63
N PRO A 774 0.73 -12.26 16.92
CA PRO A 774 -0.61 -12.11 17.45
C PRO A 774 -1.31 -13.46 17.52
N LEU A 775 -1.92 -13.77 18.67
CA LEU A 775 -2.54 -15.05 18.95
C LEU A 775 -3.91 -15.25 18.34
N ASP A 776 -4.70 -14.20 18.38
CA ASP A 776 -6.10 -14.23 17.98
C ASP A 776 -6.64 -12.78 17.80
N GLN A 777 -7.92 -12.69 17.56
CA GLN A 777 -8.61 -11.39 17.49
C GLN A 777 -8.61 -10.62 18.82
N LYS A 778 -8.33 -11.28 19.92
CA LYS A 778 -8.22 -10.67 21.26
C LYS A 778 -6.88 -9.98 21.49
N GLY A 779 -5.98 -10.08 20.51
CA GLY A 779 -4.72 -9.33 20.50
C GLY A 779 -3.63 -9.90 21.40
N GLY A 780 -3.64 -11.20 21.62
CA GLY A 780 -2.49 -11.89 22.20
C GLY A 780 -1.32 -11.94 21.21
N LEU A 781 -0.12 -12.05 21.73
CA LEU A 781 1.11 -12.24 20.96
C LEU A 781 1.80 -13.54 21.38
N VAL A 782 2.37 -14.23 20.41
CA VAL A 782 3.29 -15.35 20.66
C VAL A 782 4.71 -14.81 20.61
N ILE A 783 5.45 -15.00 21.66
CA ILE A 783 6.88 -14.70 21.74
C ILE A 783 7.63 -16.00 21.57
N GLU A 784 8.48 -16.05 20.58
CA GLU A 784 9.25 -17.23 20.24
C GLU A 784 10.73 -16.87 20.11
N SER A 785 11.60 -17.62 20.78
CA SER A 785 13.04 -17.55 20.58
C SER A 785 13.44 -18.47 19.44
N CYS A 786 14.05 -17.92 18.41
CA CYS A 786 14.61 -18.69 17.30
C CYS A 786 16.03 -18.23 16.97
N ALA A 787 16.85 -19.17 16.56
CA ALA A 787 18.18 -18.92 16.03
C ALA A 787 18.19 -19.36 14.56
N TYR A 788 18.76 -18.52 13.71
CA TYR A 788 18.97 -18.83 12.31
C TYR A 788 20.44 -18.74 12.00
N THR A 789 20.93 -19.69 11.23
CA THR A 789 22.25 -19.60 10.59
C THR A 789 22.05 -19.40 9.11
N LEU A 790 22.57 -18.31 8.59
CA LEU A 790 22.56 -17.98 7.17
C LEU A 790 23.91 -18.39 6.58
N ASN A 791 23.92 -19.42 5.73
CA ASN A 791 25.06 -19.74 4.89
C ASN A 791 24.89 -19.05 3.55
N MET A 792 25.76 -18.11 3.24
CA MET A 792 25.76 -17.38 1.97
C MET A 792 26.83 -17.98 1.07
N THR A 793 26.44 -18.90 0.20
CA THR A 793 27.31 -19.45 -0.83
C THR A 793 27.14 -18.69 -2.15
N ASP A 794 28.10 -18.87 -3.05
CA ASP A 794 28.26 -18.12 -4.31
C ASP A 794 27.02 -17.99 -5.22
N ASN A 795 25.92 -18.69 -4.96
CA ASN A 795 24.68 -18.60 -5.73
C ASN A 795 23.42 -19.02 -4.93
N ASP A 796 23.51 -19.25 -3.64
CA ASP A 796 22.38 -19.76 -2.85
C ASP A 796 22.16 -18.95 -1.57
N TYR A 797 21.00 -18.34 -1.45
CA TYR A 797 20.47 -17.88 -0.18
C TYR A 797 19.64 -19.02 0.41
N SER A 798 20.28 -20.02 0.95
CA SER A 798 19.58 -21.06 1.69
C SER A 798 19.67 -20.80 3.18
N PHE A 799 18.54 -20.87 3.87
CA PHE A 799 18.52 -21.04 5.31
C PHE A 799 18.94 -22.45 5.62
N ILE A 800 20.17 -22.62 6.04
CA ILE A 800 20.65 -23.88 6.55
C ILE A 800 20.49 -23.86 8.07
N ASN A 801 19.59 -24.71 8.58
CA ASN A 801 19.29 -24.89 10.02
C ASN A 801 18.59 -23.71 10.71
N MET A 802 17.28 -23.65 10.54
CA MET A 802 16.44 -22.88 11.44
C MET A 802 16.18 -23.70 12.71
N GLU A 803 16.82 -23.35 13.82
CA GLU A 803 16.57 -23.97 15.10
C GLU A 803 15.64 -23.07 15.93
N ILE A 804 14.42 -23.53 16.14
CA ILE A 804 13.48 -22.84 16.99
C ILE A 804 13.78 -23.20 18.43
N LYS A 805 14.30 -22.25 19.22
CA LYS A 805 14.58 -22.45 20.65
C LYS A 805 13.30 -22.28 21.47
N LYS A 806 13.05 -23.21 22.36
CA LYS A 806 11.98 -23.17 23.40
C LYS A 806 12.52 -22.54 24.69
N PRO A 807 11.69 -21.90 25.51
CA PRO A 807 10.23 -21.90 25.49
C PRO A 807 9.64 -20.86 24.55
N ARG A 808 8.41 -21.10 24.10
CA ARG A 808 7.60 -20.16 23.32
C ARG A 808 6.64 -19.48 24.28
N LEU A 809 6.66 -18.17 24.28
CA LEU A 809 5.86 -17.36 25.17
C LEU A 809 4.69 -16.73 24.41
N ILE A 810 3.56 -16.65 25.06
CA ILE A 810 2.38 -15.95 24.63
C ILE A 810 2.21 -14.69 25.46
N LEU A 811 2.05 -13.55 24.80
CA LEU A 811 1.53 -12.34 25.41
C LEU A 811 0.02 -12.26 25.16
N THR A 812 -0.79 -12.39 26.20
CA THR A 812 -2.24 -12.23 26.10
C THR A 812 -2.63 -10.75 26.09
N ILE A 813 -3.85 -10.45 25.67
CA ILE A 813 -4.39 -9.07 25.71
C ILE A 813 -4.49 -8.56 27.15
N GLU A 814 -4.64 -9.45 28.12
CA GLU A 814 -4.65 -9.17 29.55
C GLU A 814 -3.24 -8.86 30.10
N GLY A 815 -2.20 -8.93 29.24
CA GLY A 815 -0.82 -8.63 29.60
C GLY A 815 -0.09 -9.77 30.31
N GLU A 816 -0.50 -11.01 30.12
CA GLU A 816 0.15 -12.18 30.69
C GLU A 816 1.16 -12.78 29.71
N LEU A 817 2.39 -12.97 30.16
CA LEU A 817 3.42 -13.73 29.47
C LEU A 817 3.45 -15.16 30.03
N ARG A 818 3.14 -16.13 29.20
CA ARG A 818 3.14 -17.56 29.59
C ARG A 818 3.65 -18.44 28.44
N GLU A 819 4.03 -19.66 28.81
CA GLU A 819 4.38 -20.65 27.77
C GLU A 819 3.15 -21.10 26.96
N MET A 820 3.37 -21.46 25.72
CA MET A 820 2.35 -22.06 24.84
C MET A 820 1.95 -23.46 25.35
N THR A 821 0.65 -23.72 25.33
CA THR A 821 0.13 -25.09 25.48
C THR A 821 0.45 -25.92 24.24
N GLU A 822 0.39 -27.24 24.34
CA GLU A 822 0.62 -28.14 23.21
C GLU A 822 -0.44 -27.97 22.08
N GLU A 823 -1.66 -27.58 22.43
CA GLU A 823 -2.70 -27.26 21.44
C GLU A 823 -2.35 -25.97 20.69
N GLU A 824 -1.92 -24.94 21.38
CA GLU A 824 -1.49 -23.68 20.78
C GLU A 824 -0.25 -23.89 19.90
N LYS A 825 0.72 -24.69 20.34
CA LYS A 825 1.85 -25.08 19.50
C LYS A 825 1.39 -25.75 18.20
N LYS A 826 0.46 -26.70 18.27
CA LYS A 826 -0.10 -27.38 17.07
C LYS A 826 -0.85 -26.41 16.17
N LYS A 827 -1.55 -25.43 16.75
CA LYS A 827 -2.35 -24.45 16.00
C LYS A 827 -1.50 -23.41 15.29
N TYR A 828 -0.46 -22.88 15.95
CA TYR A 828 0.33 -21.75 15.46
C TYR A 828 1.70 -22.14 14.88
N LEU A 829 2.10 -23.40 15.04
CA LEU A 829 3.38 -23.91 14.57
C LEU A 829 3.13 -24.98 13.50
N ARG A 830 2.53 -24.59 12.41
CA ARG A 830 2.57 -25.45 11.22
C ARG A 830 4.02 -25.55 10.77
N ASN A 831 4.51 -26.80 10.69
CA ASN A 831 5.81 -27.16 10.15
C ASN A 831 5.98 -26.67 8.73
#